data_190fa21b0d2909feed19bf653b4e7cd2
#
_entry.id   190fa21b0d2909feed19bf653b4e7cd2
#
_cell.length_a   1.000
_cell.length_b   1.000
_cell.length_c   1.000
_cell.angle_alpha   90.00
_cell.angle_beta   90.00
_cell.angle_gamma   90.00
#
_symmetry.space_group_name_H-M   'P 1'
#
loop_
_entity.id
_entity.type
_entity.pdbx_description
1 polymer ?
#
loop_
_entity_poly.entity_id
_entity_poly.type
_entity_poly.pdbx_seq_one_letter_code
_entity_poly.pdbx_strand_id
1 'polypeptide(L)'
;MEAKRGKIAIVSTMAICALFAVLMPVELVLNTDLIFEDEAKERIKKETVVDSFKNQLIVKIKHDSNLSVTGNFAVMKELMKLENELLNGSNPDTSWEYDSTFVYKLQTPFQSWEDAFSSRNRSLENATKWSDVLQPPIEGGWCGNQSTDEERNAFQTTMLLLPKDATFGVACPAFPGADERLPPDSNEILWMIWLESADPDQKIVDWNTLNLWAEKVSENTEFELEAVGVNMLFQKSKNVAVDDLNSILIPSAIILIGIMYLIIRDWKVCAVTLGSVGFVITAQIGILSISGIQISIIDAIAFPIILAVAVDGAFWYCKSSRTRNEVRSLLLLAMITTLSAVSLSLFSPIKAQNTLALMMIIGVFMDWLLTRFVLEEFYISRREINQELSTKLTTNNDKSKWAWPTCLTLLAIVALVSPPGVEVFDINQFLSEDDPALDEFEQLQNQYLIASSTVTWIIVDVEGNSHADYLKLVDIQKQIGDHPSVISFETGLYETPLVMGASYGYENQLNGTLDYTSERTEGTPILDDHRLQIDGKTTAFVIAVFIDGSNSEAALDFLDDVSILMDNYQVESDIGGELVVGASLAEEFDKTRVLQIFAAGICVFFVSYFVTKSPTRAMRISIGTIAVGAAVDGFASLIGERGVSTAPAVLLGMGFAADYLSHASAGHKETKSDNFARWGAAITSVSLFILLTFAEFPPARQTGQLLAISILLSVILATSLSNVELNSLSNKEEE
;
A
#
# COMPACT_ATOMS: atom_id res chain seq x y z
N MET A 1 13.19 42.01 -22.84
CA MET A 1 13.10 42.25 -21.39
C MET A 1 12.07 41.30 -20.75
N GLU A 2 10.91 41.09 -21.36
CA GLU A 2 9.84 40.19 -20.88
C GLU A 2 10.25 38.71 -20.80
N ALA A 3 10.91 38.17 -21.82
CA ALA A 3 11.38 36.78 -21.82
C ALA A 3 12.39 36.49 -20.66
N LYS A 4 13.21 37.47 -20.29
CA LYS A 4 14.15 37.35 -19.18
C LYS A 4 13.43 37.38 -17.83
N ARG A 5 12.35 38.16 -17.71
CA ARG A 5 11.51 38.21 -16.50
C ARG A 5 10.73 36.89 -16.32
N GLY A 6 10.20 36.29 -17.39
CA GLY A 6 9.55 35.01 -17.34
C GLY A 6 10.47 33.86 -16.86
N LYS A 7 11.72 33.81 -17.37
CA LYS A 7 12.73 32.85 -16.90
C LYS A 7 13.01 32.99 -15.41
N ILE A 8 13.21 34.22 -14.94
CA ILE A 8 13.48 34.50 -13.53
C ILE A 8 12.28 34.10 -12.66
N ALA A 9 11.04 34.39 -13.11
CA ALA A 9 9.84 34.02 -12.37
C ALA A 9 9.74 32.50 -12.19
N ILE A 10 9.92 31.71 -13.27
CA ILE A 10 9.85 30.24 -13.20
C ILE A 10 10.91 29.70 -12.21
N VAL A 11 12.16 30.09 -12.39
CA VAL A 11 13.25 29.61 -11.52
C VAL A 11 13.04 30.04 -10.07
N SER A 12 12.57 31.28 -9.83
CA SER A 12 12.29 31.75 -8.47
C SER A 12 11.14 31.01 -7.80
N THR A 13 10.05 30.73 -8.52
CA THR A 13 8.93 29.96 -7.99
C THR A 13 9.39 28.55 -7.63
N MET A 14 10.08 27.87 -8.54
CA MET A 14 10.62 26.52 -8.27
C MET A 14 11.63 26.53 -7.10
N ALA A 15 12.46 27.57 -6.98
CA ALA A 15 13.41 27.69 -5.87
C ALA A 15 12.69 27.91 -4.53
N ILE A 16 11.59 28.65 -4.51
CA ILE A 16 10.76 28.80 -3.32
C ILE A 16 10.15 27.45 -2.95
N CYS A 17 9.59 26.71 -3.90
CA CYS A 17 9.07 25.37 -3.65
C CYS A 17 10.18 24.43 -3.12
N ALA A 18 11.36 24.43 -3.74
CA ALA A 18 12.48 23.62 -3.28
C ALA A 18 12.95 23.98 -1.85
N LEU A 19 12.81 25.25 -1.45
CA LEU A 19 13.11 25.67 -0.09
C LEU A 19 12.16 25.03 0.93
N PHE A 20 10.89 24.88 0.58
CA PHE A 20 9.91 24.22 1.45
C PHE A 20 10.22 22.73 1.64
N ALA A 21 10.76 22.04 0.65
CA ALA A 21 11.21 20.66 0.82
C ALA A 21 12.27 20.50 1.92
N VAL A 22 13.10 21.54 2.16
CA VAL A 22 14.10 21.54 3.21
C VAL A 22 13.53 21.97 4.57
N LEU A 23 12.60 22.93 4.55
CA LEU A 23 12.01 23.48 5.77
C LEU A 23 10.94 22.56 6.38
N MET A 24 10.26 21.81 5.55
CA MET A 24 9.18 20.89 5.90
C MET A 24 9.44 19.55 5.20
N PRO A 25 10.38 18.74 5.71
CA PRO A 25 10.68 17.45 5.08
C PRO A 25 9.45 16.56 5.09
N VAL A 26 9.19 15.90 3.96
CA VAL A 26 8.13 14.91 3.82
C VAL A 26 8.72 13.55 4.22
N GLU A 27 8.09 12.87 5.14
CA GLU A 27 8.44 11.50 5.50
C GLU A 27 7.79 10.52 4.53
N LEU A 28 8.56 9.50 4.13
CA LEU A 28 8.04 8.38 3.37
C LEU A 28 7.34 7.42 4.34
N VAL A 29 6.10 7.12 4.05
CA VAL A 29 5.27 6.27 4.90
C VAL A 29 4.83 5.04 4.12
N LEU A 30 4.82 3.87 4.76
CA LEU A 30 4.14 2.69 4.26
C LEU A 30 3.03 2.35 5.24
N ASN A 31 1.80 2.61 4.82
CA ASN A 31 0.59 2.30 5.55
C ASN A 31 -0.48 1.90 4.55
N THR A 32 -1.31 0.94 4.89
CA THR A 32 -2.46 0.51 4.08
C THR A 32 -3.41 1.66 3.77
N ASP A 33 -3.62 2.58 4.71
CA ASP A 33 -4.47 3.78 4.54
C ASP A 33 -3.99 4.72 3.40
N LEU A 34 -2.71 4.63 2.99
CA LEU A 34 -2.16 5.36 1.85
C LEU A 34 -2.26 4.59 0.53
N ILE A 35 -2.50 3.29 0.59
CA ILE A 35 -2.62 2.43 -0.58
C ILE A 35 -4.05 2.41 -1.07
N PHE A 36 -5.00 2.25 -0.14
CA PHE A 36 -6.43 2.26 -0.42
C PHE A 36 -7.20 3.00 0.68
N GLU A 37 -8.42 3.41 0.38
CA GLU A 37 -9.31 4.10 1.32
C GLU A 37 -10.26 3.07 1.93
N ASP A 38 -10.20 2.95 3.27
CA ASP A 38 -11.14 2.15 4.05
C ASP A 38 -12.11 3.10 4.75
N GLU A 39 -13.28 3.31 4.15
CA GLU A 39 -14.29 4.25 4.64
C GLU A 39 -14.77 3.89 6.04
N ALA A 40 -14.93 2.59 6.34
CA ALA A 40 -15.34 2.12 7.65
C ALA A 40 -14.28 2.48 8.72
N LYS A 41 -13.01 2.19 8.43
CA LYS A 41 -11.89 2.52 9.33
C LYS A 41 -11.75 4.03 9.55
N GLU A 42 -11.93 4.85 8.50
CA GLU A 42 -11.92 6.30 8.64
C GLU A 42 -13.10 6.82 9.47
N ARG A 43 -14.29 6.26 9.27
CA ARG A 43 -15.47 6.61 10.05
C ARG A 43 -15.29 6.25 11.51
N ILE A 44 -14.77 5.06 11.81
CA ILE A 44 -14.44 4.64 13.18
C ILE A 44 -13.47 5.64 13.83
N LYS A 45 -12.36 6.00 13.15
CA LYS A 45 -11.39 6.97 13.67
C LYS A 45 -12.01 8.34 14.01
N LYS A 46 -13.03 8.77 13.28
CA LYS A 46 -13.65 10.09 13.46
C LYS A 46 -14.76 10.10 14.52
N GLU A 47 -15.50 9.01 14.67
CA GLU A 47 -16.76 8.96 15.42
C GLU A 47 -16.68 8.09 16.68
N THR A 48 -15.55 7.40 16.94
CA THR A 48 -15.40 6.56 18.12
C THR A 48 -15.30 7.39 19.40
N VAL A 49 -16.02 6.98 20.44
CA VAL A 49 -15.96 7.61 21.78
C VAL A 49 -14.62 7.35 22.43
N VAL A 50 -14.11 6.14 22.27
CA VAL A 50 -12.81 5.71 22.77
C VAL A 50 -11.86 5.58 21.59
N ASP A 51 -10.70 6.21 21.68
CA ASP A 51 -9.69 6.22 20.63
C ASP A 51 -8.98 4.84 20.55
N SER A 52 -9.73 3.82 20.11
CA SER A 52 -9.33 2.41 20.13
C SER A 52 -8.58 1.96 18.86
N PHE A 53 -8.49 2.83 17.83
CA PHE A 53 -7.85 2.51 16.55
C PHE A 53 -6.43 3.06 16.43
N LYS A 54 -5.65 2.91 17.49
CA LYS A 54 -4.23 3.24 17.49
C LYS A 54 -3.42 2.07 16.91
N ASN A 55 -2.21 2.36 16.47
CA ASN A 55 -1.34 1.35 15.89
C ASN A 55 -1.15 0.17 16.85
N GLN A 56 -1.59 -1.00 16.42
CA GLN A 56 -1.47 -2.23 17.17
C GLN A 56 -0.15 -2.91 16.83
N LEU A 57 0.56 -3.33 17.85
CA LEU A 57 1.78 -4.12 17.75
C LEU A 57 1.61 -5.42 18.55
N ILE A 58 2.18 -6.48 18.04
CA ILE A 58 2.20 -7.78 18.71
C ILE A 58 3.64 -8.09 19.10
N VAL A 59 3.83 -8.45 20.35
CA VAL A 59 5.12 -8.94 20.88
C VAL A 59 4.96 -10.39 21.29
N LYS A 60 5.75 -11.25 20.68
CA LYS A 60 5.88 -12.67 21.05
C LYS A 60 6.91 -12.80 22.17
N ILE A 61 6.59 -13.56 23.17
CA ILE A 61 7.42 -13.74 24.35
C ILE A 61 7.59 -15.23 24.62
N LYS A 62 8.82 -15.66 24.79
CA LYS A 62 9.19 -17.00 25.21
C LYS A 62 10.30 -16.96 26.27
N HIS A 63 10.49 -18.05 26.99
CA HIS A 63 11.58 -18.15 27.97
C HIS A 63 12.79 -18.83 27.31
N ASP A 64 14.02 -18.32 27.55
CA ASP A 64 15.27 -18.80 26.95
C ASP A 64 15.52 -20.30 27.17
N SER A 65 15.12 -20.79 28.34
CA SER A 65 15.24 -22.21 28.72
C SER A 65 14.03 -23.04 28.26
N ASN A 66 13.16 -22.52 27.40
CA ASN A 66 11.95 -23.16 26.93
C ASN A 66 11.02 -23.65 28.06
N LEU A 67 11.00 -22.94 29.18
CA LEU A 67 10.06 -23.17 30.27
C LEU A 67 8.68 -22.64 29.89
N SER A 68 7.63 -23.28 30.42
CA SER A 68 6.29 -22.75 30.25
C SER A 68 6.18 -21.35 30.85
N VAL A 69 5.78 -20.38 30.03
CA VAL A 69 5.62 -18.98 30.43
C VAL A 69 4.29 -18.72 31.15
N THR A 70 3.36 -19.66 31.05
CA THR A 70 2.05 -19.56 31.70
C THR A 70 1.85 -20.64 32.77
N GLY A 71 2.19 -21.90 32.49
CA GLY A 71 2.06 -23.01 33.43
C GLY A 71 3.01 -22.91 34.63
N ASN A 72 4.23 -22.38 34.44
CA ASN A 72 5.16 -22.12 35.54
C ASN A 72 4.81 -20.80 36.23
N PHE A 73 4.26 -20.89 37.44
CA PHE A 73 3.77 -19.73 38.19
C PHE A 73 4.85 -18.68 38.48
N ALA A 74 6.09 -19.08 38.72
CA ALA A 74 7.19 -18.14 39.00
C ALA A 74 7.55 -17.34 37.75
N VAL A 75 7.71 -18.02 36.60
CA VAL A 75 7.98 -17.39 35.29
C VAL A 75 6.83 -16.44 34.90
N MET A 76 5.59 -16.88 35.06
CA MET A 76 4.43 -16.05 34.81
C MET A 76 4.43 -14.76 35.67
N LYS A 77 4.77 -14.86 36.95
CA LYS A 77 4.87 -13.70 37.85
C LYS A 77 5.96 -12.71 37.45
N GLU A 78 7.06 -13.20 36.90
CA GLU A 78 8.11 -12.34 36.33
C GLU A 78 7.61 -11.60 35.08
N LEU A 79 6.85 -12.27 34.22
CA LEU A 79 6.22 -11.63 33.06
C LEU A 79 5.17 -10.59 33.46
N MET A 80 4.35 -10.87 34.47
CA MET A 80 3.42 -9.86 35.03
C MET A 80 4.15 -8.63 35.59
N LYS A 81 5.37 -8.82 36.10
CA LYS A 81 6.21 -7.69 36.53
C LYS A 81 6.70 -6.87 35.33
N LEU A 82 7.15 -7.51 34.28
CA LEU A 82 7.54 -6.82 33.01
C LEU A 82 6.36 -6.06 32.37
N GLU A 83 5.17 -6.62 32.40
CA GLU A 83 3.94 -5.95 31.99
C GLU A 83 3.73 -4.63 32.73
N ASN A 84 3.83 -4.67 34.06
CA ASN A 84 3.71 -3.48 34.89
C ASN A 84 4.83 -2.46 34.64
N GLU A 85 6.04 -2.90 34.35
CA GLU A 85 7.16 -2.02 33.99
C GLU A 85 6.92 -1.32 32.66
N LEU A 86 6.38 -2.00 31.66
CA LEU A 86 6.02 -1.41 30.38
C LEU A 86 4.94 -0.34 30.56
N LEU A 87 3.88 -0.62 31.32
CA LEU A 87 2.80 0.31 31.58
C LEU A 87 3.23 1.53 32.42
N ASN A 88 4.17 1.36 33.32
CA ASN A 88 4.67 2.44 34.20
C ASN A 88 5.88 3.21 33.62
N GLY A 89 6.40 2.79 32.47
CA GLY A 89 7.43 3.51 31.73
C GLY A 89 8.82 3.54 32.33
N SER A 90 9.14 2.73 33.34
CA SER A 90 10.48 2.68 33.92
C SER A 90 10.86 1.28 34.35
N ASN A 91 12.06 0.86 33.94
CA ASN A 91 12.71 -0.29 34.55
C ASN A 91 13.93 0.20 35.36
N PRO A 92 13.87 0.21 36.70
CA PRO A 92 14.94 0.71 37.52
C PRO A 92 16.24 -0.08 37.40
N ASP A 93 16.18 -1.33 36.99
CA ASP A 93 17.33 -2.23 36.88
C ASP A 93 18.12 -2.05 35.58
N THR A 94 17.48 -1.53 34.51
CA THR A 94 18.11 -1.38 33.18
C THR A 94 18.62 0.02 32.87
N SER A 95 18.42 1.00 33.75
CA SER A 95 18.71 2.43 33.51
C SER A 95 18.11 2.99 32.21
N TRP A 96 17.11 2.32 31.65
CA TRP A 96 16.39 2.75 30.47
C TRP A 96 15.01 3.24 30.87
N GLU A 97 14.77 4.50 30.63
CA GLU A 97 13.46 5.11 30.81
C GLU A 97 12.65 4.92 29.54
N TYR A 98 11.55 4.21 29.65
CA TYR A 98 10.54 4.13 28.60
C TYR A 98 9.50 5.21 28.87
N ASP A 99 9.24 6.03 27.86
CA ASP A 99 8.18 7.02 27.96
C ASP A 99 6.82 6.33 27.81
N SER A 100 6.13 6.15 28.91
CA SER A 100 4.82 5.47 28.98
C SER A 100 3.74 6.16 28.14
N THR A 101 3.96 7.38 27.67
CA THR A 101 3.04 8.08 26.78
C THR A 101 2.86 7.37 25.44
N PHE A 102 3.78 6.50 25.05
CA PHE A 102 3.66 5.69 23.83
C PHE A 102 2.70 4.52 23.98
N VAL A 103 2.45 4.01 25.18
CA VAL A 103 1.55 2.87 25.40
C VAL A 103 0.17 3.40 25.78
N TYR A 104 -0.75 3.28 24.85
CA TYR A 104 -2.15 3.62 25.11
C TYR A 104 -2.87 2.50 25.85
N LYS A 105 -2.72 1.26 25.37
CA LYS A 105 -3.37 0.07 25.92
C LYS A 105 -2.45 -1.13 25.76
N LEU A 106 -2.41 -1.97 26.75
CA LEU A 106 -1.76 -3.28 26.71
C LEU A 106 -2.82 -4.33 27.00
N GLN A 107 -2.85 -5.37 26.18
CA GLN A 107 -3.69 -6.53 26.40
C GLN A 107 -2.81 -7.78 26.49
N THR A 108 -2.87 -8.42 27.64
CA THR A 108 -2.16 -9.66 27.94
C THR A 108 -3.14 -10.72 28.43
N PRO A 109 -2.78 -12.01 28.42
CA PRO A 109 -3.60 -13.02 29.06
C PRO A 109 -3.76 -12.77 30.56
N PHE A 110 -2.76 -12.22 31.21
CA PHE A 110 -2.69 -12.12 32.65
C PHE A 110 -3.71 -11.15 33.24
N GLN A 111 -3.94 -10.01 32.58
CA GLN A 111 -4.97 -9.04 33.00
C GLN A 111 -6.35 -9.68 32.96
N SER A 112 -6.70 -10.33 31.87
CA SER A 112 -8.00 -10.98 31.73
C SER A 112 -8.17 -12.15 32.70
N TRP A 113 -7.07 -12.87 33.02
CA TRP A 113 -7.11 -13.92 34.05
C TRP A 113 -7.30 -13.36 35.46
N GLU A 114 -6.63 -12.24 35.80
CA GLU A 114 -6.87 -11.56 37.08
C GLU A 114 -8.34 -11.16 37.23
N ASP A 115 -8.94 -10.59 36.15
CA ASP A 115 -10.35 -10.21 36.16
C ASP A 115 -11.27 -11.44 36.34
N ALA A 116 -10.99 -12.53 35.62
CA ALA A 116 -11.73 -13.78 35.73
C ALA A 116 -11.65 -14.37 37.16
N PHE A 117 -10.46 -14.41 37.76
CA PHE A 117 -10.32 -14.90 39.12
C PHE A 117 -10.91 -13.94 40.16
N SER A 118 -10.80 -12.63 39.90
CA SER A 118 -11.39 -11.60 40.78
C SER A 118 -12.91 -11.64 40.79
N SER A 119 -13.57 -11.99 39.65
CA SER A 119 -15.01 -12.20 39.58
C SER A 119 -15.49 -13.32 40.54
N ARG A 120 -14.60 -14.22 40.92
CA ARG A 120 -14.80 -15.32 41.89
C ARG A 120 -14.18 -15.03 43.25
N ASN A 121 -13.83 -13.77 43.58
CA ASN A 121 -13.16 -13.35 44.81
C ASN A 121 -11.80 -14.02 45.05
N ARG A 122 -11.01 -14.19 43.97
CA ARG A 122 -9.61 -14.70 44.01
C ARG A 122 -8.72 -13.67 43.35
N SER A 123 -7.43 -13.69 43.63
CA SER A 123 -6.48 -12.76 43.01
C SER A 123 -5.24 -13.53 42.58
N LEU A 124 -4.95 -13.47 41.29
CA LEU A 124 -3.74 -13.98 40.71
C LEU A 124 -2.52 -13.18 41.17
N GLU A 125 -2.65 -11.88 41.32
CA GLU A 125 -1.59 -11.00 41.80
C GLU A 125 -1.12 -11.37 43.23
N ASN A 126 -2.05 -11.72 44.10
CA ASN A 126 -1.77 -12.08 45.48
C ASN A 126 -1.41 -13.54 45.70
N ALA A 127 -1.59 -14.37 44.71
CA ALA A 127 -1.28 -15.80 44.79
C ALA A 127 0.23 -16.05 44.73
N THR A 128 0.66 -17.16 45.35
CA THR A 128 2.04 -17.62 45.34
C THR A 128 2.25 -18.87 44.44
N LYS A 129 1.18 -19.55 44.13
CA LYS A 129 1.15 -20.73 43.25
C LYS A 129 -0.23 -20.89 42.62
N TRP A 130 -0.32 -21.63 41.51
CA TRP A 130 -1.58 -21.86 40.83
C TRP A 130 -2.68 -22.47 41.73
N SER A 131 -2.34 -23.37 42.60
CA SER A 131 -3.32 -23.97 43.52
C SER A 131 -4.03 -22.98 44.43
N ASP A 132 -3.52 -21.76 44.60
CA ASP A 132 -4.16 -20.74 45.42
C ASP A 132 -5.38 -20.10 44.71
N VAL A 133 -5.38 -20.05 43.37
CA VAL A 133 -6.44 -19.44 42.56
C VAL A 133 -7.34 -20.47 41.87
N LEU A 134 -6.85 -21.68 41.61
CA LEU A 134 -7.60 -22.73 40.91
C LEU A 134 -8.60 -23.49 41.81
N GLN A 135 -8.67 -23.24 43.10
CA GLN A 135 -9.58 -23.92 44.01
C GLN A 135 -10.63 -22.98 44.61
N PRO A 136 -11.88 -23.47 44.77
CA PRO A 136 -12.44 -24.71 44.25
C PRO A 136 -12.52 -24.71 42.70
N PRO A 137 -12.63 -25.89 42.05
CA PRO A 137 -12.73 -25.95 40.62
C PRO A 137 -13.97 -25.18 40.11
N ILE A 138 -13.82 -24.58 38.94
CA ILE A 138 -14.91 -23.88 38.23
C ILE A 138 -15.61 -24.90 37.34
N GLU A 139 -16.90 -25.14 37.55
CA GLU A 139 -17.68 -26.08 36.76
C GLU A 139 -17.81 -25.58 35.31
N GLY A 140 -17.32 -26.39 34.35
CA GLY A 140 -17.33 -26.05 32.93
C GLY A 140 -16.24 -25.06 32.50
N GLY A 141 -15.33 -24.66 33.38
CA GLY A 141 -14.29 -23.70 33.07
C GLY A 141 -14.81 -22.33 32.64
N TRP A 142 -14.00 -21.58 31.92
CA TRP A 142 -14.35 -20.23 31.46
C TRP A 142 -15.27 -20.21 30.23
N CYS A 143 -15.47 -21.33 29.56
CA CYS A 143 -16.37 -21.45 28.41
C CYS A 143 -17.72 -22.12 28.76
N GLY A 144 -17.99 -22.42 30.02
CA GLY A 144 -19.21 -23.07 30.47
C GLY A 144 -20.42 -22.14 30.55
N ASN A 145 -21.61 -22.72 30.62
CA ASN A 145 -22.89 -21.98 30.71
C ASN A 145 -23.02 -21.12 32.01
N GLN A 146 -22.19 -21.38 33.02
CA GLN A 146 -22.17 -20.62 34.28
C GLN A 146 -21.00 -19.66 34.37
N SER A 147 -20.27 -19.43 33.28
CA SER A 147 -19.15 -18.49 33.23
C SER A 147 -19.65 -17.06 33.39
N THR A 148 -18.86 -16.26 34.10
CA THR A 148 -19.07 -14.80 34.16
C THR A 148 -18.60 -14.16 32.86
N ASP A 149 -18.90 -12.88 32.66
CA ASP A 149 -18.46 -12.15 31.47
C ASP A 149 -16.95 -12.00 31.46
N GLU A 150 -16.32 -11.79 32.65
CA GLU A 150 -14.87 -11.74 32.82
C GLU A 150 -14.20 -13.07 32.48
N GLU A 151 -14.81 -14.19 32.89
CA GLU A 151 -14.32 -15.54 32.54
C GLU A 151 -14.39 -15.80 31.03
N ARG A 152 -15.46 -15.37 30.36
CA ARG A 152 -15.60 -15.48 28.90
C ARG A 152 -14.57 -14.60 28.18
N ASN A 153 -14.35 -13.38 28.66
CA ASN A 153 -13.33 -12.51 28.12
C ASN A 153 -11.92 -13.12 28.31
N ALA A 154 -11.64 -13.69 29.48
CA ALA A 154 -10.39 -14.39 29.75
C ALA A 154 -10.19 -15.59 28.82
N PHE A 155 -11.25 -16.35 28.54
CA PHE A 155 -11.21 -17.44 27.58
C PHE A 155 -10.86 -16.94 26.17
N GLN A 156 -11.57 -15.93 25.66
CA GLN A 156 -11.30 -15.37 24.34
C GLN A 156 -9.89 -14.79 24.23
N THR A 157 -9.45 -14.05 25.23
CA THR A 157 -8.08 -13.50 25.25
C THR A 157 -7.04 -14.61 25.27
N THR A 158 -7.29 -15.68 26.02
CA THR A 158 -6.41 -16.85 26.04
C THR A 158 -6.31 -17.50 24.65
N MET A 159 -7.44 -17.69 23.98
CA MET A 159 -7.49 -18.28 22.64
C MET A 159 -6.80 -17.42 21.59
N LEU A 160 -6.82 -16.10 21.74
CA LEU A 160 -6.17 -15.18 20.80
C LEU A 160 -4.67 -15.09 21.01
N LEU A 161 -4.22 -15.08 22.28
CA LEU A 161 -2.84 -14.74 22.64
C LEU A 161 -1.96 -15.95 22.98
N LEU A 162 -2.52 -17.13 23.12
CA LEU A 162 -1.76 -18.38 23.26
C LEU A 162 -1.73 -19.15 21.96
N PRO A 163 -0.69 -19.97 21.71
CA PRO A 163 -0.63 -20.85 20.54
C PRO A 163 -1.81 -21.82 20.50
N LYS A 164 -2.20 -22.25 19.30
CA LYS A 164 -3.30 -23.22 19.07
C LYS A 164 -3.07 -24.58 19.75
N ASP A 165 -1.81 -24.94 19.99
CA ASP A 165 -1.41 -26.20 20.66
C ASP A 165 -1.29 -26.06 22.19
N ALA A 166 -1.51 -24.86 22.74
CA ALA A 166 -1.50 -24.63 24.18
C ALA A 166 -2.60 -25.46 24.87
N THR A 167 -2.35 -25.89 26.10
CA THR A 167 -3.37 -26.52 26.90
C THR A 167 -4.13 -25.48 27.71
N PHE A 168 -5.46 -25.53 27.67
CA PHE A 168 -6.27 -24.46 28.24
C PHE A 168 -6.73 -24.75 29.68
N GLY A 169 -6.56 -25.97 30.17
CA GLY A 169 -6.85 -26.29 31.59
C GLY A 169 -8.18 -25.74 32.10
N VAL A 170 -8.09 -24.80 33.05
CA VAL A 170 -9.26 -24.15 33.64
C VAL A 170 -10.01 -23.25 32.65
N ALA A 171 -9.35 -22.75 31.63
CA ALA A 171 -9.99 -21.82 30.68
C ALA A 171 -11.15 -22.49 29.91
N CYS A 172 -10.91 -23.70 29.41
CA CYS A 172 -11.99 -24.50 28.82
C CYS A 172 -11.58 -25.98 28.78
N PRO A 173 -12.05 -26.80 29.70
CA PRO A 173 -11.78 -28.24 29.67
C PRO A 173 -12.43 -28.86 28.46
N ALA A 174 -11.63 -29.35 27.51
CA ALA A 174 -12.08 -29.85 26.21
C ALA A 174 -12.91 -31.14 26.28
N PHE A 175 -12.83 -31.89 27.40
CA PHE A 175 -13.49 -33.19 27.53
C PHE A 175 -14.09 -33.40 28.91
N PRO A 176 -15.17 -34.19 29.02
CA PRO A 176 -15.69 -34.66 30.29
C PRO A 176 -14.58 -35.38 31.09
N GLY A 177 -14.22 -34.88 32.24
CA GLY A 177 -13.15 -35.41 33.09
C GLY A 177 -11.80 -34.74 32.93
N ALA A 178 -11.66 -33.69 32.13
CA ALA A 178 -10.50 -32.83 32.18
C ALA A 178 -10.32 -32.21 33.57
N ASP A 179 -9.08 -32.05 34.02
CA ASP A 179 -8.82 -31.44 35.33
C ASP A 179 -8.92 -29.92 35.23
N GLU A 180 -10.07 -29.37 35.65
CA GLU A 180 -10.37 -27.93 35.68
C GLU A 180 -9.43 -27.14 36.63
N ARG A 181 -8.59 -27.82 37.38
CA ARG A 181 -7.59 -27.19 38.26
C ARG A 181 -6.24 -26.98 37.60
N LEU A 182 -6.06 -27.42 36.37
CA LEU A 182 -4.85 -27.14 35.62
C LEU A 182 -4.86 -25.70 35.09
N PRO A 183 -3.72 -25.01 35.15
CA PRO A 183 -3.61 -23.68 34.54
C PRO A 183 -3.59 -23.79 33.01
N PRO A 184 -3.83 -22.68 32.28
CA PRO A 184 -3.39 -22.56 30.91
C PRO A 184 -1.87 -22.77 30.81
N ASP A 185 -1.41 -23.61 29.88
CA ASP A 185 0.00 -24.01 29.77
C ASP A 185 0.52 -23.79 28.36
N SER A 186 1.53 -22.93 28.24
CA SER A 186 2.19 -22.59 26.99
C SER A 186 3.64 -22.19 27.24
N ASN A 187 4.53 -22.50 26.29
CA ASN A 187 5.93 -22.09 26.30
C ASN A 187 6.14 -20.68 25.73
N GLU A 188 5.15 -20.13 25.04
CA GLU A 188 5.19 -18.79 24.47
C GLU A 188 3.82 -18.12 24.54
N ILE A 189 3.80 -16.80 24.51
CA ILE A 189 2.57 -15.99 24.49
C ILE A 189 2.72 -14.78 23.61
N LEU A 190 1.58 -14.18 23.21
CA LEU A 190 1.54 -12.88 22.57
C LEU A 190 1.03 -11.82 23.53
N TRP A 191 1.61 -10.62 23.45
CA TRP A 191 1.08 -9.39 24.00
C TRP A 191 0.63 -8.48 22.88
N MET A 192 -0.56 -7.89 23.00
CA MET A 192 -1.05 -6.85 22.09
C MET A 192 -0.84 -5.49 22.72
N ILE A 193 -0.12 -4.62 22.03
CA ILE A 193 0.24 -3.28 22.51
C ILE A 193 -0.34 -2.26 21.54
N TRP A 194 -1.14 -1.31 22.03
CA TRP A 194 -1.58 -0.16 21.26
C TRP A 194 -0.73 1.03 21.65
N LEU A 195 -0.14 1.64 20.65
CA LEU A 195 0.75 2.76 20.83
C LEU A 195 0.00 4.06 20.57
N GLU A 196 0.18 5.06 21.42
CA GLU A 196 -0.38 6.38 21.21
C GLU A 196 0.44 7.15 20.18
N SER A 197 -0.22 7.71 19.17
CA SER A 197 0.43 8.67 18.28
C SER A 197 0.48 10.03 18.96
N ALA A 198 1.65 10.65 19.03
CA ALA A 198 1.80 12.00 19.56
C ALA A 198 1.09 13.07 18.70
N ASP A 199 0.72 12.71 17.46
CA ASP A 199 -0.04 13.54 16.54
C ASP A 199 -1.14 12.67 15.92
N PRO A 200 -2.42 12.93 16.16
CA PRO A 200 -3.52 12.16 15.59
C PRO A 200 -3.49 12.12 14.06
N ASP A 201 -2.84 13.05 13.43
CA ASP A 201 -2.84 13.15 11.97
C ASP A 201 -1.59 12.59 11.28
N GLN A 202 -0.44 12.36 11.95
CA GLN A 202 0.79 12.14 11.18
C GLN A 202 1.92 11.30 11.78
N LYS A 203 2.01 10.99 13.05
CA LYS A 203 3.18 10.27 13.55
C LYS A 203 2.88 8.82 13.83
N ILE A 204 3.41 7.99 12.93
CA ILE A 204 3.73 6.61 13.27
C ILE A 204 4.59 6.67 14.52
N VAL A 205 4.10 6.05 15.57
CA VAL A 205 4.82 5.88 16.80
C VAL A 205 6.20 5.33 16.49
N ASP A 206 7.17 5.74 17.27
CA ASP A 206 8.53 5.26 17.16
C ASP A 206 8.61 3.76 17.52
N TRP A 207 8.41 2.93 16.51
CA TRP A 207 8.56 1.48 16.55
C TRP A 207 9.94 1.06 17.05
N ASN A 208 10.96 1.93 16.84
CA ASN A 208 12.30 1.68 17.30
C ASN A 208 12.39 1.70 18.83
N THR A 209 11.61 2.54 19.49
CA THR A 209 11.59 2.60 20.96
C THR A 209 11.11 1.28 21.55
N LEU A 210 10.05 0.70 20.98
CA LEU A 210 9.53 -0.58 21.46
C LEU A 210 10.48 -1.74 21.12
N ASN A 211 11.07 -1.75 19.93
CA ASN A 211 12.08 -2.74 19.56
C ASN A 211 13.30 -2.66 20.48
N LEU A 212 13.82 -1.46 20.75
CA LEU A 212 14.93 -1.26 21.67
C LEU A 212 14.58 -1.68 23.10
N TRP A 213 13.33 -1.48 23.52
CA TRP A 213 12.85 -1.98 24.80
C TRP A 213 12.85 -3.52 24.81
N ALA A 214 12.27 -4.15 23.81
CA ALA A 214 12.21 -5.61 23.67
C ALA A 214 13.62 -6.23 23.64
N GLU A 215 14.54 -5.68 22.87
CA GLU A 215 15.94 -6.11 22.83
C GLU A 215 16.61 -5.99 24.20
N LYS A 216 16.45 -4.87 24.90
CA LYS A 216 17.02 -4.68 26.23
C LYS A 216 16.43 -5.60 27.28
N VAL A 217 15.14 -5.87 27.23
CA VAL A 217 14.50 -6.84 28.12
C VAL A 217 15.06 -8.22 27.85
N SER A 218 15.19 -8.62 26.59
CA SER A 218 15.77 -9.91 26.20
C SER A 218 17.25 -10.04 26.65
N GLU A 219 18.04 -8.99 26.59
CA GLU A 219 19.44 -9.00 27.06
C GLU A 219 19.60 -9.08 28.58
N ASN A 220 18.62 -8.61 29.36
CA ASN A 220 18.73 -8.46 30.79
C ASN A 220 17.82 -9.41 31.60
N THR A 221 17.03 -10.22 30.93
CA THR A 221 16.10 -11.20 31.56
C THR A 221 16.30 -12.59 30.94
N GLU A 222 15.59 -13.57 31.43
CA GLU A 222 15.53 -14.92 30.84
C GLU A 222 14.41 -15.04 29.79
N PHE A 223 13.91 -13.89 29.27
CA PHE A 223 12.86 -13.85 28.26
C PHE A 223 13.37 -13.29 26.95
N GLU A 224 13.00 -13.93 25.87
CA GLU A 224 13.18 -13.45 24.51
C GLU A 224 11.88 -12.79 24.05
N LEU A 225 11.96 -11.49 23.77
CA LEU A 225 10.86 -10.67 23.27
C LEU A 225 11.11 -10.31 21.83
N GLU A 226 10.14 -10.56 20.98
CA GLU A 226 10.19 -10.29 19.57
C GLU A 226 8.92 -9.58 19.10
N ALA A 227 9.09 -8.41 18.49
CA ALA A 227 7.98 -7.72 17.84
C ALA A 227 7.64 -8.43 16.53
N VAL A 228 6.38 -8.85 16.37
CA VAL A 228 5.91 -9.69 15.26
C VAL A 228 4.61 -9.15 14.65
N GLY A 229 4.20 -9.75 13.55
CA GLY A 229 2.91 -9.45 12.91
C GLY A 229 3.02 -8.50 11.72
N VAL A 230 1.89 -8.24 11.08
CA VAL A 230 1.78 -7.50 9.81
C VAL A 230 2.44 -6.12 9.87
N ASN A 231 2.27 -5.40 10.98
CA ASN A 231 2.85 -4.07 11.14
C ASN A 231 4.39 -4.08 11.09
N MET A 232 5.03 -5.13 11.61
CA MET A 232 6.49 -5.30 11.54
C MET A 232 6.94 -5.61 10.12
N LEU A 233 6.17 -6.38 9.35
CA LEU A 233 6.43 -6.61 7.94
C LEU A 233 6.36 -5.31 7.14
N PHE A 234 5.37 -4.47 7.38
CA PHE A 234 5.29 -3.15 6.75
C PHE A 234 6.49 -2.27 7.12
N GLN A 235 6.92 -2.28 8.38
CA GLN A 235 8.10 -1.52 8.80
C GLN A 235 9.38 -2.04 8.14
N LYS A 236 9.55 -3.35 8.04
CA LYS A 236 10.68 -3.98 7.35
C LYS A 236 10.66 -3.65 5.87
N SER A 237 9.53 -3.79 5.22
CA SER A 237 9.32 -3.42 3.81
C SER A 237 9.65 -1.94 3.56
N LYS A 238 9.26 -1.06 4.48
CA LYS A 238 9.64 0.36 4.44
C LYS A 238 11.15 0.56 4.48
N ASN A 239 11.85 -0.13 5.38
CA ASN A 239 13.28 -0.02 5.50
C ASN A 239 13.98 -0.50 4.22
N VAL A 240 13.58 -1.66 3.70
CA VAL A 240 14.08 -2.20 2.42
C VAL A 240 13.86 -1.21 1.28
N ALA A 241 12.68 -0.64 1.15
CA ALA A 241 12.39 0.32 0.08
C ALA A 241 13.17 1.64 0.20
N VAL A 242 13.41 2.13 1.42
CA VAL A 242 14.25 3.32 1.66
C VAL A 242 15.72 3.02 1.33
N ASP A 243 16.22 1.84 1.70
CA ASP A 243 17.58 1.42 1.39
C ASP A 243 17.76 1.23 -0.12
N ASP A 244 16.80 0.63 -0.81
CA ASP A 244 16.77 0.55 -2.27
C ASP A 244 16.79 1.92 -2.93
N LEU A 245 15.94 2.84 -2.46
CA LEU A 245 15.90 4.20 -3.01
C LEU A 245 17.28 4.85 -2.91
N ASN A 246 17.95 4.74 -1.76
CA ASN A 246 19.27 5.31 -1.54
C ASN A 246 20.36 4.58 -2.37
N SER A 247 20.30 3.26 -2.45
CA SER A 247 21.28 2.43 -3.15
C SER A 247 21.15 2.52 -4.68
N ILE A 248 19.95 2.75 -5.21
CA ILE A 248 19.67 2.77 -6.65
C ILE A 248 19.77 4.19 -7.24
N LEU A 249 19.36 5.24 -6.51
CA LEU A 249 19.37 6.61 -7.04
C LEU A 249 20.76 7.10 -7.47
N ILE A 250 21.79 6.85 -6.67
CA ILE A 250 23.15 7.32 -6.97
C ILE A 250 23.75 6.57 -8.17
N PRO A 251 23.75 5.22 -8.24
CA PRO A 251 24.17 4.49 -9.43
C PRO A 251 23.35 4.87 -10.68
N SER A 252 22.05 5.08 -10.54
CA SER A 252 21.18 5.50 -11.63
C SER A 252 21.61 6.83 -12.23
N ALA A 253 21.90 7.81 -11.39
CA ALA A 253 22.40 9.10 -11.84
C ALA A 253 23.76 8.99 -12.54
N ILE A 254 24.67 8.15 -12.03
CA ILE A 254 25.99 7.91 -12.64
C ILE A 254 25.88 7.25 -14.00
N ILE A 255 25.06 6.18 -14.11
CA ILE A 255 24.83 5.45 -15.37
C ILE A 255 24.15 6.37 -16.39
N LEU A 256 23.16 7.15 -15.94
CA LEU A 256 22.48 8.13 -16.79
C LEU A 256 23.47 9.14 -17.36
N ILE A 257 24.35 9.74 -16.54
CA ILE A 257 25.41 10.65 -16.99
C ILE A 257 26.33 9.94 -17.98
N GLY A 258 26.75 8.72 -17.69
CA GLY A 258 27.62 7.93 -18.55
C GLY A 258 27.01 7.70 -19.94
N ILE A 259 25.78 7.23 -20.00
CA ILE A 259 25.08 6.98 -21.28
C ILE A 259 24.79 8.28 -22.02
N MET A 260 24.31 9.30 -21.32
CA MET A 260 24.14 10.64 -21.93
C MET A 260 25.43 11.16 -22.51
N TYR A 261 26.56 11.05 -21.78
CA TYR A 261 27.85 11.50 -22.26
C TYR A 261 28.32 10.72 -23.48
N LEU A 262 28.13 9.41 -23.53
CA LEU A 262 28.49 8.59 -24.70
C LEU A 262 27.72 9.01 -25.96
N ILE A 263 26.45 9.40 -25.82
CA ILE A 263 25.57 9.77 -26.93
C ILE A 263 25.70 11.26 -27.28
N ILE A 264 25.61 12.15 -26.29
CA ILE A 264 25.61 13.61 -26.49
C ILE A 264 27.05 14.14 -26.68
N ARG A 265 28.03 13.55 -25.99
CA ARG A 265 29.45 13.92 -26.00
C ARG A 265 29.75 15.35 -25.47
N ASP A 266 28.87 15.86 -24.64
CA ASP A 266 29.10 17.16 -23.96
C ASP A 266 28.76 17.01 -22.46
N TRP A 267 29.80 17.03 -21.61
CA TRP A 267 29.64 16.85 -20.15
C TRP A 267 28.86 17.99 -19.50
N LYS A 268 28.86 19.20 -20.10
CA LYS A 268 28.13 20.36 -19.57
C LYS A 268 26.61 20.16 -19.77
N VAL A 269 26.21 19.56 -20.89
CA VAL A 269 24.82 19.19 -21.12
C VAL A 269 24.39 18.16 -20.09
N CYS A 270 25.17 17.10 -19.87
CA CYS A 270 24.87 16.07 -18.88
C CYS A 270 24.73 16.64 -17.46
N ALA A 271 25.69 17.47 -17.03
CA ALA A 271 25.66 18.08 -15.69
C ALA A 271 24.49 19.05 -15.48
N VAL A 272 24.17 19.86 -16.49
CA VAL A 272 23.03 20.81 -16.42
C VAL A 272 21.71 20.05 -16.43
N THR A 273 21.57 19.01 -17.25
CA THR A 273 20.35 18.18 -17.29
C THR A 273 20.13 17.49 -15.95
N LEU A 274 21.13 16.81 -15.40
CA LEU A 274 21.00 16.15 -14.10
C LEU A 274 20.70 17.15 -12.97
N GLY A 275 21.39 18.30 -12.96
CA GLY A 275 21.11 19.36 -11.99
C GLY A 275 19.69 19.93 -12.12
N SER A 276 19.16 20.03 -13.35
CA SER A 276 17.78 20.47 -13.58
C SER A 276 16.77 19.46 -13.06
N VAL A 277 17.02 18.17 -13.27
CA VAL A 277 16.14 17.11 -12.76
C VAL A 277 16.12 17.07 -11.24
N GLY A 278 17.30 17.12 -10.60
CA GLY A 278 17.38 17.23 -9.14
C GLY A 278 16.62 18.44 -8.59
N PHE A 279 16.70 19.57 -9.30
CA PHE A 279 15.94 20.78 -8.94
C PHE A 279 14.42 20.60 -9.10
N VAL A 280 13.96 19.92 -10.17
CA VAL A 280 12.54 19.59 -10.38
C VAL A 280 12.04 18.70 -9.25
N ILE A 281 12.75 17.60 -8.95
CA ILE A 281 12.37 16.66 -7.88
C ILE A 281 12.28 17.38 -6.52
N THR A 282 13.29 18.19 -6.19
CA THR A 282 13.28 18.93 -4.91
C THR A 282 12.13 19.93 -4.85
N ALA A 283 11.85 20.64 -5.95
CA ALA A 283 10.73 21.58 -5.99
C ALA A 283 9.37 20.87 -5.92
N GLN A 284 9.25 19.69 -6.51
CA GLN A 284 8.06 18.84 -6.43
C GLN A 284 7.79 18.37 -5.00
N ILE A 285 8.82 17.86 -4.31
CA ILE A 285 8.71 17.49 -2.89
C ILE A 285 8.22 18.68 -2.06
N GLY A 286 8.73 19.88 -2.34
CA GLY A 286 8.28 21.08 -1.66
C GLY A 286 6.82 21.46 -1.94
N ILE A 287 6.30 21.22 -3.13
CA ILE A 287 4.87 21.41 -3.43
C ILE A 287 4.01 20.44 -2.63
N LEU A 288 4.40 19.17 -2.59
CA LEU A 288 3.68 18.13 -1.84
C LEU A 288 3.69 18.43 -0.34
N SER A 289 4.84 18.87 0.18
CA SER A 289 4.99 19.31 1.58
C SER A 289 4.03 20.45 1.95
N ILE A 290 3.95 21.50 1.12
CA ILE A 290 3.03 22.63 1.34
C ILE A 290 1.56 22.18 1.28
N SER A 291 1.26 21.20 0.43
CA SER A 291 -0.10 20.68 0.24
C SER A 291 -0.52 19.70 1.35
N GLY A 292 0.36 19.33 2.27
CA GLY A 292 0.11 18.34 3.33
C GLY A 292 -0.12 16.92 2.78
N ILE A 293 0.32 16.63 1.54
CA ILE A 293 0.15 15.30 0.94
C ILE A 293 1.25 14.39 1.45
N GLN A 294 0.86 13.31 2.09
CA GLN A 294 1.77 12.25 2.49
C GLN A 294 2.23 11.45 1.27
N ILE A 295 3.48 11.05 1.26
CA ILE A 295 4.07 10.28 0.16
C ILE A 295 4.23 8.83 0.64
N SER A 296 3.60 7.90 -0.04
CA SER A 296 3.86 6.49 0.20
C SER A 296 5.20 6.07 -0.42
N ILE A 297 5.77 4.98 0.09
CA ILE A 297 6.99 4.41 -0.50
C ILE A 297 6.76 3.98 -1.96
N ILE A 298 5.55 3.54 -2.30
CA ILE A 298 5.17 3.22 -3.67
C ILE A 298 5.25 4.47 -4.55
N ASP A 299 4.85 5.62 -4.02
CA ASP A 299 4.92 6.90 -4.73
C ASP A 299 6.37 7.35 -5.01
N ALA A 300 7.33 6.93 -4.18
CA ALA A 300 8.74 7.25 -4.37
C ALA A 300 9.31 6.70 -5.70
N ILE A 301 8.66 5.69 -6.29
CA ILE A 301 8.97 5.18 -7.64
C ILE A 301 8.82 6.28 -8.71
N ALA A 302 8.03 7.34 -8.44
CA ALA A 302 7.94 8.50 -9.34
C ALA A 302 9.28 9.19 -9.59
N PHE A 303 10.21 9.22 -8.62
CA PHE A 303 11.48 9.94 -8.76
C PHE A 303 12.37 9.36 -9.86
N PRO A 304 12.66 8.05 -9.91
CA PRO A 304 13.34 7.45 -11.06
C PRO A 304 12.61 7.65 -12.38
N ILE A 305 11.28 7.63 -12.39
CA ILE A 305 10.49 7.83 -13.60
C ILE A 305 10.63 9.25 -14.13
N ILE A 306 10.55 10.26 -13.27
CA ILE A 306 10.76 11.67 -13.63
C ILE A 306 12.19 11.88 -14.15
N LEU A 307 13.17 11.24 -13.52
CA LEU A 307 14.55 11.26 -13.97
C LEU A 307 14.69 10.73 -15.40
N ALA A 308 13.97 9.66 -15.74
CA ALA A 308 13.96 9.07 -17.07
C ALA A 308 13.34 10.00 -18.14
N VAL A 309 12.22 10.64 -17.84
CA VAL A 309 11.49 11.51 -18.77
C VAL A 309 12.22 12.83 -19.02
N ALA A 310 12.79 13.40 -17.99
CA ALA A 310 13.39 14.72 -18.03
C ALA A 310 14.64 14.83 -18.94
N VAL A 311 15.23 13.71 -19.29
CA VAL A 311 16.42 13.66 -20.16
C VAL A 311 16.07 13.82 -21.66
N ASP A 312 14.86 13.50 -22.05
CA ASP A 312 14.44 13.49 -23.46
C ASP A 312 14.60 14.83 -24.15
N GLY A 313 14.30 15.93 -23.45
CA GLY A 313 14.49 17.27 -23.97
C GLY A 313 15.92 17.57 -24.43
N ALA A 314 16.92 17.10 -23.68
CA ALA A 314 18.33 17.29 -24.04
C ALA A 314 18.70 16.56 -25.35
N PHE A 315 18.22 15.32 -25.55
CA PHE A 315 18.45 14.57 -26.79
C PHE A 315 17.83 15.26 -28.01
N TRP A 316 16.57 15.67 -27.88
CA TRP A 316 15.87 16.30 -29.01
C TRP A 316 16.47 17.66 -29.41
N TYR A 317 16.83 18.50 -28.45
CA TYR A 317 17.48 19.78 -28.75
C TYR A 317 18.91 19.63 -29.24
N CYS A 318 19.70 18.67 -28.72
CA CYS A 318 21.12 18.54 -29.05
C CYS A 318 21.41 17.70 -30.31
N LYS A 319 20.62 16.65 -30.59
CA LYS A 319 20.94 15.64 -31.62
C LYS A 319 19.93 15.53 -32.76
N SER A 320 18.71 16.05 -32.61
CA SER A 320 17.72 16.01 -33.69
C SER A 320 18.06 17.01 -34.81
N SER A 321 17.73 16.68 -36.05
CA SER A 321 17.85 17.57 -37.23
C SER A 321 16.72 18.58 -37.34
N ARG A 322 15.66 18.46 -36.51
CA ARG A 322 14.45 19.28 -36.58
C ARG A 322 14.72 20.74 -36.19
N THR A 323 13.90 21.63 -36.71
CA THR A 323 13.98 23.06 -36.36
C THR A 323 13.55 23.28 -34.90
N ARG A 324 13.94 24.41 -34.33
CA ARG A 324 13.62 24.80 -32.96
C ARG A 324 12.10 24.75 -32.70
N ASN A 325 11.28 25.22 -33.62
CA ASN A 325 9.83 25.25 -33.46
C ASN A 325 9.21 23.85 -33.54
N GLU A 326 9.75 22.99 -34.38
CA GLU A 326 9.32 21.60 -34.49
C GLU A 326 9.61 20.82 -33.21
N VAL A 327 10.82 20.97 -32.64
CA VAL A 327 11.16 20.33 -31.35
C VAL A 327 10.25 20.83 -30.22
N ARG A 328 9.94 22.13 -30.20
CA ARG A 328 8.99 22.69 -29.22
C ARG A 328 7.59 22.09 -29.31
N SER A 329 7.05 22.01 -30.54
CA SER A 329 5.74 21.43 -30.79
C SER A 329 5.71 19.95 -30.41
N LEU A 330 6.81 19.25 -30.70
CA LEU A 330 6.97 17.83 -30.41
C LEU A 330 7.03 17.57 -28.92
N LEU A 331 7.86 18.29 -28.14
CA LEU A 331 7.94 18.13 -26.69
C LEU A 331 6.65 18.59 -25.98
N LEU A 332 5.93 19.59 -26.54
CA LEU A 332 4.61 19.95 -26.03
C LEU A 332 3.58 18.86 -26.24
N LEU A 333 3.56 18.25 -27.44
CA LEU A 333 2.65 17.14 -27.74
C LEU A 333 2.96 15.96 -26.82
N ALA A 334 4.22 15.58 -26.69
CA ALA A 334 4.69 14.52 -25.82
C ALA A 334 4.24 14.76 -24.36
N MET A 335 4.51 15.93 -23.80
CA MET A 335 4.09 16.31 -22.45
C MET A 335 2.57 16.18 -22.28
N ILE A 336 1.76 16.76 -23.16
CA ILE A 336 0.29 16.73 -23.00
C ILE A 336 -0.26 15.31 -23.16
N THR A 337 0.29 14.48 -24.10
CA THR A 337 -0.15 13.10 -24.26
C THR A 337 0.19 12.25 -23.07
N THR A 338 1.39 12.40 -22.49
CA THR A 338 1.80 11.71 -21.25
C THR A 338 0.93 12.14 -20.09
N LEU A 339 0.73 13.44 -19.88
CA LEU A 339 -0.15 13.95 -18.82
C LEU A 339 -1.59 13.44 -18.97
N SER A 340 -2.13 13.37 -20.20
CA SER A 340 -3.49 12.87 -20.43
C SER A 340 -3.64 11.37 -20.14
N ALA A 341 -2.63 10.56 -20.43
CA ALA A 341 -2.64 9.15 -20.09
C ALA A 341 -2.55 8.93 -18.58
N VAL A 342 -1.61 9.62 -17.93
CA VAL A 342 -1.37 9.49 -16.49
C VAL A 342 -2.52 10.08 -15.65
N SER A 343 -3.20 11.16 -16.15
CA SER A 343 -4.31 11.78 -15.41
C SER A 343 -5.50 10.84 -15.17
N LEU A 344 -5.64 9.76 -15.93
CA LEU A 344 -6.69 8.76 -15.66
C LEU A 344 -6.43 7.99 -14.38
N SER A 345 -5.17 7.85 -13.97
CA SER A 345 -4.85 7.25 -12.67
C SER A 345 -5.37 8.08 -11.49
N LEU A 346 -5.68 9.37 -11.66
CA LEU A 346 -6.33 10.18 -10.62
C LEU A 346 -7.76 9.74 -10.28
N PHE A 347 -8.35 8.90 -11.13
CA PHE A 347 -9.70 8.34 -10.93
C PHE A 347 -9.64 6.84 -10.58
N SER A 348 -8.47 6.33 -10.24
CA SER A 348 -8.32 4.96 -9.77
C SER A 348 -8.89 4.80 -8.36
N PRO A 349 -9.52 3.67 -8.03
CA PRO A 349 -9.89 3.37 -6.66
C PRO A 349 -8.66 3.17 -5.75
N ILE A 350 -7.48 2.94 -6.34
CA ILE A 350 -6.22 2.74 -5.61
C ILE A 350 -5.59 4.10 -5.31
N LYS A 351 -5.59 4.51 -4.03
CA LYS A 351 -5.09 5.81 -3.57
C LYS A 351 -3.61 6.06 -3.90
N ALA A 352 -2.76 5.05 -3.73
CA ALA A 352 -1.36 5.13 -4.12
C ALA A 352 -1.17 5.43 -5.62
N GLN A 353 -2.04 4.90 -6.48
CA GLN A 353 -2.01 5.21 -7.90
C GLN A 353 -2.38 6.67 -8.18
N ASN A 354 -3.31 7.25 -7.42
CA ASN A 354 -3.70 8.66 -7.53
C ASN A 354 -2.54 9.58 -7.14
N THR A 355 -1.88 9.31 -6.02
CA THR A 355 -0.75 10.12 -5.53
C THR A 355 0.43 10.03 -6.48
N LEU A 356 0.77 8.83 -6.95
CA LEU A 356 1.82 8.62 -7.96
C LEU A 356 1.51 9.42 -9.25
N ALA A 357 0.26 9.37 -9.73
CA ALA A 357 -0.17 10.13 -10.90
C ALA A 357 -0.03 11.64 -10.70
N LEU A 358 -0.43 12.14 -9.53
CA LEU A 358 -0.27 13.55 -9.18
C LEU A 358 1.21 13.97 -9.18
N MET A 359 2.08 13.15 -8.59
CA MET A 359 3.52 13.36 -8.61
C MET A 359 4.07 13.40 -10.03
N MET A 360 3.67 12.46 -10.88
CA MET A 360 4.08 12.43 -12.28
C MET A 360 3.60 13.65 -13.06
N ILE A 361 2.36 14.08 -12.86
CA ILE A 361 1.79 15.27 -13.51
C ILE A 361 2.60 16.52 -13.13
N ILE A 362 2.85 16.72 -11.84
CA ILE A 362 3.63 17.87 -11.35
C ILE A 362 5.06 17.82 -11.89
N GLY A 363 5.74 16.68 -11.76
CA GLY A 363 7.14 16.52 -12.16
C GLY A 363 7.36 16.74 -13.65
N VAL A 364 6.58 16.06 -14.51
CA VAL A 364 6.68 16.18 -15.97
C VAL A 364 6.33 17.59 -16.44
N PHE A 365 5.31 18.23 -15.86
CA PHE A 365 4.94 19.61 -16.20
C PHE A 365 6.06 20.60 -15.80
N MET A 366 6.62 20.46 -14.62
CA MET A 366 7.73 21.31 -14.14
C MET A 366 8.99 21.14 -14.99
N ASP A 367 9.33 19.89 -15.33
CA ASP A 367 10.46 19.62 -16.22
C ASP A 367 10.25 20.24 -17.60
N TRP A 368 9.07 20.09 -18.20
CA TRP A 368 8.76 20.74 -19.47
C TRP A 368 8.87 22.26 -19.40
N LEU A 369 8.38 22.89 -18.30
CA LEU A 369 8.53 24.34 -18.09
C LEU A 369 10.00 24.74 -18.05
N LEU A 370 10.80 24.02 -17.28
CA LEU A 370 12.23 24.33 -17.11
C LEU A 370 12.98 24.12 -18.43
N THR A 371 12.78 22.98 -19.08
CA THR A 371 13.40 22.65 -20.37
C THR A 371 13.00 23.63 -21.44
N ARG A 372 11.72 23.98 -21.55
CA ARG A 372 11.19 24.88 -22.62
C ARG A 372 11.61 26.33 -22.44
N PHE A 373 11.57 26.86 -21.22
CA PHE A 373 11.77 28.29 -21.00
C PHE A 373 13.14 28.67 -20.50
N VAL A 374 13.86 27.76 -19.84
CA VAL A 374 15.16 28.03 -19.24
C VAL A 374 16.29 27.37 -20.01
N LEU A 375 16.20 26.04 -20.24
CA LEU A 375 17.30 25.25 -20.77
C LEU A 375 17.40 25.22 -22.31
N GLU A 376 16.34 25.49 -23.02
CA GLU A 376 16.29 25.42 -24.49
C GLU A 376 17.44 26.18 -25.16
N GLU A 377 17.72 27.41 -24.75
CA GLU A 377 18.80 28.22 -25.36
C GLU A 377 20.18 27.61 -25.08
N PHE A 378 20.37 27.03 -23.90
CA PHE A 378 21.60 26.35 -23.56
C PHE A 378 21.79 25.10 -24.42
N TYR A 379 20.77 24.25 -24.55
CA TYR A 379 20.84 23.04 -25.38
C TYR A 379 21.08 23.37 -26.87
N ILE A 380 20.39 24.35 -27.42
CA ILE A 380 20.59 24.79 -28.81
C ILE A 380 22.01 25.31 -29.01
N SER A 381 22.58 26.04 -28.05
CA SER A 381 23.96 26.51 -28.17
C SER A 381 25.02 25.41 -28.18
N ARG A 382 24.64 24.20 -27.72
CA ARG A 382 25.47 22.99 -27.66
C ARG A 382 25.10 21.95 -28.73
N ARG A 383 24.25 22.36 -29.67
CA ARG A 383 23.77 21.47 -30.69
C ARG A 383 24.85 21.05 -31.65
N GLU A 384 25.16 19.75 -31.69
CA GLU A 384 26.04 19.11 -32.64
C GLU A 384 25.23 18.11 -33.49
N ILE A 385 24.96 18.47 -34.73
CA ILE A 385 24.29 17.59 -35.70
C ILE A 385 25.35 17.03 -36.63
N ASN A 386 25.43 15.70 -36.70
CA ASN A 386 26.23 15.05 -37.70
C ASN A 386 25.58 15.28 -39.08
N GLN A 387 26.23 16.06 -39.95
CA GLN A 387 25.73 16.45 -41.26
C GLN A 387 25.45 15.22 -42.15
N GLU A 388 26.24 14.16 -42.05
CA GLU A 388 26.00 12.93 -42.78
C GLU A 388 24.71 12.21 -42.33
N LEU A 389 24.41 12.20 -41.04
CA LEU A 389 23.19 11.59 -40.48
C LEU A 389 21.97 12.48 -40.73
N SER A 390 22.14 13.81 -40.74
CA SER A 390 21.03 14.75 -40.96
C SER A 390 20.49 14.77 -42.39
N THR A 391 21.33 14.43 -43.35
CA THR A 391 20.94 14.38 -44.78
C THR A 391 20.46 13.01 -45.23
N LYS A 392 20.80 11.93 -44.49
CA LYS A 392 20.34 10.58 -44.82
C LYS A 392 18.96 10.34 -44.21
N LEU A 393 17.94 10.23 -45.04
CA LEU A 393 16.64 9.73 -44.65
C LEU A 393 16.75 8.28 -44.16
N THR A 394 15.89 7.89 -43.23
CA THR A 394 15.75 6.48 -42.87
C THR A 394 15.43 5.69 -44.12
N THR A 395 16.25 4.67 -44.43
CA THR A 395 16.14 3.89 -45.69
C THR A 395 14.80 3.19 -45.77
N ASN A 396 14.05 3.48 -46.82
CA ASN A 396 12.78 2.85 -47.10
C ASN A 396 13.02 1.48 -47.76
N ASN A 397 12.65 0.40 -47.08
CA ASN A 397 12.67 -0.94 -47.64
C ASN A 397 11.20 -1.39 -47.77
N ASP A 398 10.74 -1.86 -48.89
CA ASP A 398 9.34 -2.27 -49.12
C ASP A 398 8.83 -3.30 -48.10
N LYS A 399 9.72 -4.11 -47.55
CA LYS A 399 9.42 -5.03 -46.44
C LYS A 399 9.06 -4.31 -45.12
N SER A 400 9.43 -3.03 -44.95
CA SER A 400 9.17 -2.28 -43.72
C SER A 400 7.70 -1.83 -43.57
N LYS A 401 6.89 -1.90 -44.65
CA LYS A 401 5.46 -1.57 -44.61
C LYS A 401 4.66 -2.50 -43.68
N TRP A 402 5.09 -3.75 -43.54
CA TRP A 402 4.46 -4.76 -42.71
C TRP A 402 4.95 -4.75 -41.26
N ALA A 403 6.02 -4.01 -40.95
CA ALA A 403 6.58 -3.99 -39.59
C ALA A 403 5.57 -3.46 -38.54
N TRP A 404 4.87 -2.37 -38.87
CA TRP A 404 3.87 -1.77 -37.96
C TRP A 404 2.70 -2.73 -37.66
N PRO A 405 1.96 -3.28 -38.66
CA PRO A 405 0.86 -4.20 -38.35
C PRO A 405 1.36 -5.49 -37.67
N THR A 406 2.57 -5.97 -38.03
CA THR A 406 3.16 -7.16 -37.37
C THR A 406 3.44 -6.89 -35.88
N CYS A 407 4.05 -5.74 -35.55
CA CYS A 407 4.27 -5.36 -34.17
C CYS A 407 2.95 -5.25 -33.39
N LEU A 408 1.93 -4.58 -33.95
CA LEU A 408 0.61 -4.49 -33.33
C LEU A 408 -0.02 -5.87 -33.08
N THR A 409 0.10 -6.78 -34.05
CA THR A 409 -0.43 -8.14 -33.92
C THR A 409 0.29 -8.91 -32.81
N LEU A 410 1.61 -8.78 -32.70
CA LEU A 410 2.38 -9.41 -31.63
C LEU A 410 1.99 -8.87 -30.25
N LEU A 411 1.81 -7.54 -30.11
CA LEU A 411 1.36 -6.93 -28.86
C LEU A 411 -0.05 -7.39 -28.49
N ALA A 412 -0.96 -7.48 -29.46
CA ALA A 412 -2.30 -8.00 -29.25
C ALA A 412 -2.29 -9.49 -28.83
N ILE A 413 -1.40 -10.31 -29.36
CA ILE A 413 -1.24 -11.71 -28.95
C ILE A 413 -0.81 -11.79 -27.49
N VAL A 414 0.16 -10.98 -27.06
CA VAL A 414 0.59 -10.95 -25.65
C VAL A 414 -0.58 -10.61 -24.74
N ALA A 415 -1.36 -9.58 -25.08
CA ALA A 415 -2.53 -9.18 -24.30
C ALA A 415 -3.62 -10.27 -24.22
N LEU A 416 -3.80 -11.06 -25.29
CA LEU A 416 -4.84 -12.11 -25.37
C LEU A 416 -4.43 -13.43 -24.72
N VAL A 417 -3.13 -13.74 -24.69
CA VAL A 417 -2.60 -14.99 -24.15
C VAL A 417 -2.32 -14.88 -22.64
N SER A 418 -2.23 -13.65 -22.14
CA SER A 418 -1.97 -13.41 -20.71
C SER A 418 -3.07 -14.00 -19.81
N PRO A 419 -2.71 -14.63 -18.68
CA PRO A 419 -3.69 -15.13 -17.72
C PRO A 419 -4.67 -14.03 -17.26
N PRO A 420 -5.95 -14.36 -17.10
CA PRO A 420 -6.93 -13.44 -16.51
C PRO A 420 -6.72 -13.32 -14.99
N GLY A 421 -7.36 -12.33 -14.39
CA GLY A 421 -7.38 -12.11 -12.96
C GLY A 421 -6.41 -11.04 -12.50
N VAL A 422 -6.67 -10.55 -11.31
CA VAL A 422 -5.86 -9.59 -10.56
C VAL A 422 -5.64 -10.19 -9.19
N GLU A 423 -4.43 -10.08 -8.69
CA GLU A 423 -4.09 -10.54 -7.37
C GLU A 423 -4.62 -9.56 -6.31
N VAL A 424 -5.16 -10.14 -5.25
CA VAL A 424 -5.61 -9.37 -4.11
C VAL A 424 -4.40 -8.78 -3.38
N PHE A 425 -4.59 -7.59 -2.84
CA PHE A 425 -3.58 -6.94 -2.02
C PHE A 425 -3.17 -7.83 -0.83
N ASP A 426 -1.89 -8.16 -0.75
CA ASP A 426 -1.29 -8.91 0.34
C ASP A 426 0.05 -8.27 0.71
N ILE A 427 0.42 -8.35 1.99
CA ILE A 427 1.71 -7.89 2.50
C ILE A 427 2.90 -8.59 1.81
N ASN A 428 2.71 -9.84 1.38
CA ASN A 428 3.71 -10.61 0.64
C ASN A 428 4.16 -9.92 -0.65
N GLN A 429 3.35 -9.04 -1.22
CA GLN A 429 3.70 -8.24 -2.40
C GLN A 429 4.76 -7.16 -2.12
N PHE A 430 5.06 -6.87 -0.86
CA PHE A 430 5.97 -5.80 -0.43
C PHE A 430 7.32 -6.28 0.11
N LEU A 431 7.51 -7.58 0.23
CA LEU A 431 8.76 -8.21 0.64
C LEU A 431 9.19 -9.24 -0.40
N SER A 432 10.48 -9.54 -0.46
CA SER A 432 10.98 -10.59 -1.34
C SER A 432 10.49 -11.95 -0.86
N GLU A 433 10.13 -12.86 -1.78
CA GLU A 433 9.69 -14.22 -1.46
C GLU A 433 10.69 -15.00 -0.61
N ASP A 434 11.98 -14.68 -0.72
CA ASP A 434 13.06 -15.31 0.05
C ASP A 434 13.33 -14.61 1.41
N ASP A 435 12.51 -13.63 1.81
CA ASP A 435 12.72 -12.89 3.04
C ASP A 435 12.34 -13.75 4.27
N PRO A 436 13.26 -13.97 5.22
CA PRO A 436 12.98 -14.79 6.42
C PRO A 436 11.78 -14.33 7.24
N ALA A 437 11.45 -13.03 7.21
CA ALA A 437 10.30 -12.50 7.95
C ALA A 437 8.95 -13.01 7.41
N LEU A 438 8.88 -13.41 6.14
CA LEU A 438 7.68 -14.05 5.60
C LEU A 438 7.51 -15.45 6.16
N ASP A 439 8.61 -16.25 6.24
CA ASP A 439 8.58 -17.57 6.86
C ASP A 439 8.20 -17.50 8.35
N GLU A 440 8.74 -16.51 9.07
CA GLU A 440 8.40 -16.25 10.48
C GLU A 440 6.95 -15.86 10.65
N PHE A 441 6.43 -15.03 9.75
CA PHE A 441 5.02 -14.63 9.76
C PHE A 441 4.09 -15.79 9.42
N GLU A 442 4.43 -16.63 8.44
CA GLU A 442 3.67 -17.84 8.13
C GLU A 442 3.65 -18.81 9.32
N GLN A 443 4.78 -18.98 10.02
CA GLN A 443 4.81 -19.75 11.26
C GLN A 443 3.88 -19.15 12.31
N LEU A 444 3.91 -17.84 12.49
CA LEU A 444 3.01 -17.13 13.41
C LEU A 444 1.53 -17.35 13.07
N GLN A 445 1.17 -17.29 11.79
CA GLN A 445 -0.19 -17.57 11.31
C GLN A 445 -0.60 -19.02 11.58
N ASN A 446 0.31 -19.96 11.42
CA ASN A 446 0.04 -21.37 11.70
C ASN A 446 -0.11 -21.64 13.20
N GLN A 447 0.63 -20.92 14.05
CA GLN A 447 0.64 -21.11 15.50
C GLN A 447 -0.48 -20.37 16.23
N TYR A 448 -0.80 -19.14 15.80
CA TYR A 448 -1.74 -18.29 16.53
C TYR A 448 -2.97 -17.97 15.71
N LEU A 449 -4.12 -17.94 16.40
CA LEU A 449 -5.39 -17.64 15.77
C LEU A 449 -5.46 -16.18 15.30
N ILE A 450 -4.97 -15.27 16.12
CA ILE A 450 -4.96 -13.83 15.77
C ILE A 450 -4.12 -13.52 14.54
N ALA A 451 -3.06 -14.26 14.29
CA ALA A 451 -2.20 -14.05 13.14
C ALA A 451 -2.74 -14.70 11.86
N SER A 452 -3.55 -15.77 11.98
CA SER A 452 -4.20 -16.43 10.83
C SER A 452 -5.49 -15.75 10.40
N SER A 453 -5.96 -14.78 11.18
CA SER A 453 -7.20 -14.06 10.93
C SER A 453 -6.94 -12.61 10.53
N THR A 454 -7.87 -12.06 9.78
CA THR A 454 -7.95 -10.61 9.54
C THR A 454 -9.25 -10.07 10.12
N VAL A 455 -9.19 -8.83 10.62
CA VAL A 455 -10.35 -8.18 11.21
C VAL A 455 -11.13 -7.46 10.10
N THR A 456 -12.41 -7.77 10.01
CA THR A 456 -13.38 -7.03 9.21
C THR A 456 -14.25 -6.19 10.14
N TRP A 457 -14.36 -4.91 9.84
CA TRP A 457 -15.18 -3.96 10.57
C TRP A 457 -16.51 -3.78 9.86
N ILE A 458 -17.60 -4.00 10.57
CA ILE A 458 -18.96 -3.80 10.07
C ILE A 458 -19.59 -2.71 10.93
N ILE A 459 -19.86 -1.56 10.33
CA ILE A 459 -20.57 -0.45 10.96
C ILE A 459 -22.06 -0.62 10.63
N VAL A 460 -22.90 -0.63 11.63
CA VAL A 460 -24.35 -0.78 11.49
C VAL A 460 -25.00 0.51 11.98
N ASP A 461 -25.68 1.23 11.09
CA ASP A 461 -26.36 2.49 11.40
C ASP A 461 -27.66 2.26 12.15
N VAL A 462 -27.53 2.09 13.46
CA VAL A 462 -28.64 1.94 14.41
C VAL A 462 -28.36 2.83 15.61
N GLU A 463 -29.31 3.67 15.96
CA GLU A 463 -29.13 4.59 17.09
C GLU A 463 -28.99 3.85 18.44
N GLY A 464 -29.48 2.61 18.52
CA GLY A 464 -29.37 1.75 19.70
C GLY A 464 -30.11 2.28 20.95
N ASN A 465 -31.00 3.24 20.75
CA ASN A 465 -31.73 3.91 21.82
C ASN A 465 -33.02 3.17 22.21
N SER A 466 -33.43 2.17 21.43
CA SER A 466 -34.60 1.34 21.69
C SER A 466 -34.22 -0.10 21.90
N HIS A 467 -35.06 -0.82 22.65
CA HIS A 467 -34.92 -2.27 22.81
C HIS A 467 -34.99 -3.01 21.48
N ALA A 468 -35.82 -2.53 20.55
CA ALA A 468 -35.95 -3.12 19.21
C ALA A 468 -34.67 -2.98 18.38
N ASP A 469 -34.01 -1.82 18.43
CA ASP A 469 -32.75 -1.57 17.74
C ASP A 469 -31.65 -2.50 18.28
N TYR A 470 -31.62 -2.66 19.57
CA TYR A 470 -30.64 -3.54 20.20
C TYR A 470 -30.84 -5.02 19.86
N LEU A 471 -32.10 -5.50 19.89
CA LEU A 471 -32.43 -6.86 19.42
C LEU A 471 -32.03 -7.07 17.96
N LYS A 472 -32.21 -6.05 17.13
CA LYS A 472 -31.78 -6.07 15.75
C LYS A 472 -30.25 -6.26 15.64
N LEU A 473 -29.45 -5.50 16.42
CA LEU A 473 -28.00 -5.65 16.46
C LEU A 473 -27.56 -7.05 16.92
N VAL A 474 -28.21 -7.60 17.97
CA VAL A 474 -27.94 -8.95 18.46
C VAL A 474 -28.20 -10.00 17.37
N ASP A 475 -29.31 -9.87 16.65
CA ASP A 475 -29.68 -10.82 15.61
C ASP A 475 -28.75 -10.72 14.38
N ILE A 476 -28.38 -9.50 13.97
CA ILE A 476 -27.38 -9.27 12.94
C ILE A 476 -26.04 -9.89 13.33
N GLN A 477 -25.54 -9.61 14.53
CA GLN A 477 -24.27 -10.14 15.03
C GLN A 477 -24.27 -11.68 15.07
N LYS A 478 -25.39 -12.29 15.46
CA LYS A 478 -25.54 -13.74 15.47
C LYS A 478 -25.47 -14.31 14.05
N GLN A 479 -26.20 -13.73 13.10
CA GLN A 479 -26.21 -14.22 11.72
C GLN A 479 -24.85 -14.04 11.04
N ILE A 480 -24.12 -12.97 11.38
CA ILE A 480 -22.72 -12.79 10.95
C ILE A 480 -21.84 -13.90 11.54
N GLY A 481 -22.01 -14.22 12.83
CA GLY A 481 -21.24 -15.28 13.49
C GLY A 481 -21.48 -16.67 12.90
N ASP A 482 -22.68 -16.93 12.37
CA ASP A 482 -23.02 -18.19 11.72
C ASP A 482 -22.46 -18.31 10.28
N HIS A 483 -21.78 -17.26 9.76
CA HIS A 483 -21.22 -17.28 8.41
C HIS A 483 -19.97 -18.17 8.32
N PRO A 484 -19.83 -19.02 7.28
CA PRO A 484 -18.74 -20.00 7.17
C PRO A 484 -17.34 -19.39 7.05
N SER A 485 -17.22 -18.13 6.62
CA SER A 485 -15.93 -17.42 6.55
C SER A 485 -15.47 -16.86 7.90
N VAL A 486 -16.35 -16.85 8.91
CA VAL A 486 -16.03 -16.38 10.25
C VAL A 486 -15.27 -17.46 10.99
N ILE A 487 -14.13 -17.09 11.55
CA ILE A 487 -13.34 -18.02 12.36
C ILE A 487 -14.09 -18.32 13.64
N SER A 488 -14.21 -19.60 13.96
CA SER A 488 -14.80 -20.08 15.21
C SER A 488 -13.80 -20.89 16.03
N PHE A 489 -13.99 -20.84 17.34
CA PHE A 489 -13.27 -21.72 18.27
C PHE A 489 -14.00 -23.03 18.41
N GLU A 490 -13.40 -24.12 18.04
CA GLU A 490 -13.88 -25.45 18.36
C GLU A 490 -13.29 -25.94 19.68
N THR A 491 -14.08 -25.97 20.71
CA THR A 491 -13.71 -26.60 21.98
C THR A 491 -14.61 -27.82 22.20
N GLY A 492 -14.25 -28.92 21.59
CA GLY A 492 -14.88 -30.24 21.77
C GLY A 492 -16.42 -30.35 21.75
N LEU A 493 -17.11 -29.44 22.39
CA LEU A 493 -18.58 -29.38 22.50
C LEU A 493 -19.17 -28.00 22.14
N TYR A 494 -18.32 -26.99 22.01
CA TYR A 494 -18.75 -25.61 21.76
C TYR A 494 -17.99 -25.03 20.58
N GLU A 495 -18.74 -24.48 19.66
CA GLU A 495 -18.24 -23.64 18.60
C GLU A 495 -18.63 -22.20 18.91
N THR A 496 -17.65 -21.31 19.06
CA THR A 496 -17.88 -19.91 19.38
C THR A 496 -17.26 -19.06 18.27
N PRO A 497 -18.07 -18.33 17.50
CA PRO A 497 -17.53 -17.46 16.45
C PRO A 497 -16.77 -16.27 17.06
N LEU A 498 -15.70 -15.89 16.40
CA LEU A 498 -14.91 -14.71 16.74
C LEU A 498 -15.58 -13.46 16.18
N VAL A 499 -16.60 -13.02 16.89
CA VAL A 499 -17.34 -11.80 16.59
C VAL A 499 -17.43 -10.96 17.87
N MET A 500 -16.93 -9.75 17.81
CA MET A 500 -16.97 -8.79 18.90
C MET A 500 -17.87 -7.62 18.52
N GLY A 501 -18.81 -7.27 19.38
CA GLY A 501 -19.73 -6.18 19.11
C GLY A 501 -20.56 -5.78 20.33
N ALA A 502 -21.43 -4.83 20.15
CA ALA A 502 -22.25 -4.24 21.20
C ALA A 502 -23.22 -5.23 21.89
N SER A 503 -23.49 -6.38 21.26
CA SER A 503 -24.35 -7.41 21.81
C SER A 503 -23.66 -8.35 22.81
N TYR A 504 -22.33 -8.19 22.97
CA TYR A 504 -21.58 -9.09 23.84
C TYR A 504 -22.02 -8.92 25.30
N GLY A 505 -22.35 -10.03 25.96
CA GLY A 505 -22.90 -10.01 27.34
C GLY A 505 -24.39 -9.73 27.46
N TYR A 506 -25.08 -9.39 26.36
CA TYR A 506 -26.49 -9.02 26.38
C TYR A 506 -27.43 -10.18 26.68
N GLU A 507 -27.12 -11.40 26.24
CA GLU A 507 -27.97 -12.57 26.51
C GLU A 507 -28.23 -12.81 28.01
N ASN A 508 -27.28 -12.38 28.86
CA ASN A 508 -27.45 -12.45 30.31
C ASN A 508 -28.34 -11.35 30.88
N GLN A 509 -28.61 -10.32 30.12
CA GLN A 509 -29.37 -9.15 30.56
C GLN A 509 -30.81 -9.14 30.05
N LEU A 510 -31.21 -10.09 29.19
CA LEU A 510 -32.55 -10.20 28.59
C LEU A 510 -33.70 -10.42 29.60
N ASN A 511 -33.41 -10.69 30.85
CA ASN A 511 -34.41 -10.97 31.89
C ASN A 511 -34.92 -9.76 32.66
N GLY A 512 -34.53 -8.56 32.32
CA GLY A 512 -34.97 -7.35 33.05
C GLY A 512 -34.89 -6.11 32.23
N THR A 513 -35.79 -5.25 32.41
CA THR A 513 -35.88 -3.86 32.01
C THR A 513 -34.50 -3.20 31.83
N LEU A 514 -33.87 -3.34 30.67
CA LEU A 514 -32.62 -2.67 30.35
C LEU A 514 -32.93 -1.33 29.71
N ASP A 515 -32.59 -0.30 30.46
CA ASP A 515 -32.50 1.04 29.92
C ASP A 515 -31.11 1.19 29.30
N TYR A 516 -31.05 1.22 27.97
CA TYR A 516 -29.81 1.44 27.19
C TYR A 516 -29.39 2.91 27.18
N THR A 517 -29.71 3.64 28.23
CA THR A 517 -29.23 5.00 28.40
C THR A 517 -27.73 5.03 28.73
N SER A 518 -27.08 6.13 28.39
CA SER A 518 -25.65 6.37 28.54
C SER A 518 -25.02 5.99 29.90
N GLU A 519 -25.78 5.98 30.96
CA GLU A 519 -25.30 5.65 32.32
C GLU A 519 -24.84 4.19 32.49
N ARG A 520 -25.34 3.28 31.68
CA ARG A 520 -24.98 1.86 31.79
C ARG A 520 -23.82 1.44 30.89
N THR A 521 -23.58 2.18 29.84
CA THR A 521 -22.44 2.01 28.93
C THR A 521 -21.14 2.54 29.51
N GLU A 522 -21.19 3.49 30.44
CA GLU A 522 -20.01 4.01 31.15
C GLU A 522 -19.29 2.97 32.02
N GLY A 523 -19.97 1.87 32.36
CA GLY A 523 -19.37 0.81 33.17
C GLY A 523 -18.87 -0.42 32.44
N THR A 524 -19.05 -0.51 31.12
CA THR A 524 -18.63 -1.64 30.29
C THR A 524 -17.74 -1.16 29.13
N PRO A 525 -16.41 -1.24 29.26
CA PRO A 525 -15.46 -0.76 28.26
C PRO A 525 -15.71 -1.28 26.85
N ILE A 526 -16.21 -2.50 26.72
CA ILE A 526 -16.48 -3.16 25.44
C ILE A 526 -17.59 -2.46 24.66
N LEU A 527 -18.65 -1.97 25.32
CA LEU A 527 -19.75 -1.28 24.66
C LEU A 527 -19.38 0.11 24.15
N ASP A 528 -18.53 0.82 24.87
CA ASP A 528 -18.04 2.13 24.46
C ASP A 528 -17.07 2.01 23.29
N ASP A 529 -16.24 0.98 23.27
CA ASP A 529 -15.30 0.69 22.15
C ASP A 529 -16.04 0.36 20.83
N HIS A 530 -17.27 -0.07 20.90
CA HIS A 530 -18.09 -0.45 19.71
C HIS A 530 -19.17 0.58 19.35
N ARG A 531 -19.17 1.74 19.99
CA ARG A 531 -20.14 2.81 19.75
C ARG A 531 -19.55 3.96 18.96
N LEU A 532 -20.22 4.35 17.90
CA LEU A 532 -19.91 5.57 17.16
C LEU A 532 -20.84 6.70 17.59
N GLN A 533 -20.29 7.89 17.80
CA GLN A 533 -21.05 9.05 18.26
C GLN A 533 -20.63 10.32 17.51
N ILE A 534 -21.63 11.14 17.21
CA ILE A 534 -21.45 12.53 16.76
C ILE A 534 -22.16 13.44 17.77
N ASP A 535 -21.45 14.42 18.30
CA ASP A 535 -21.97 15.37 19.30
C ASP A 535 -22.66 14.70 20.50
N GLY A 536 -22.13 13.56 20.95
CA GLY A 536 -22.68 12.80 22.08
C GLY A 536 -23.93 11.98 21.77
N LYS A 537 -24.35 11.92 20.50
CA LYS A 537 -25.46 11.09 20.05
C LYS A 537 -24.90 9.85 19.31
N THR A 538 -25.32 8.66 19.74
CA THR A 538 -24.97 7.41 19.03
C THR A 538 -25.56 7.42 17.65
N THR A 539 -24.74 7.17 16.65
CA THR A 539 -25.10 7.11 15.22
C THR A 539 -25.03 5.70 14.68
N ALA A 540 -24.08 4.91 15.16
CA ALA A 540 -23.85 3.55 14.68
C ALA A 540 -23.16 2.69 15.74
N PHE A 541 -23.10 1.39 15.48
CA PHE A 541 -22.30 0.43 16.24
C PHE A 541 -21.34 -0.32 15.33
N VAL A 542 -20.19 -0.69 15.88
CA VAL A 542 -19.14 -1.43 15.19
C VAL A 542 -19.18 -2.88 15.63
N ILE A 543 -19.20 -3.79 14.68
CA ILE A 543 -19.00 -5.22 14.87
C ILE A 543 -17.64 -5.59 14.27
N ALA A 544 -16.73 -6.09 15.10
CA ALA A 544 -15.45 -6.61 14.66
C ALA A 544 -15.58 -8.12 14.43
N VAL A 545 -15.28 -8.56 13.22
CA VAL A 545 -15.41 -9.96 12.81
C VAL A 545 -14.05 -10.46 12.34
N PHE A 546 -13.66 -11.63 12.83
CA PHE A 546 -12.39 -12.24 12.40
C PHE A 546 -12.71 -13.28 11.31
N ILE A 547 -12.18 -13.05 10.12
CA ILE A 547 -12.31 -13.95 8.97
C ILE A 547 -10.96 -14.54 8.62
N ASP A 548 -10.95 -15.64 7.86
CA ASP A 548 -9.71 -16.26 7.39
C ASP A 548 -8.90 -15.28 6.51
N GLY A 549 -7.70 -14.94 6.96
CA GLY A 549 -6.81 -13.99 6.28
C GLY A 549 -6.18 -14.52 5.00
N SER A 550 -6.25 -15.81 4.74
CA SER A 550 -5.63 -16.46 3.58
C SER A 550 -6.56 -16.60 2.36
N ASN A 551 -7.86 -16.34 2.50
CA ASN A 551 -8.85 -16.62 1.48
C ASN A 551 -9.62 -15.36 1.04
N SER A 552 -9.12 -14.73 -0.01
CA SER A 552 -9.72 -13.51 -0.58
C SER A 552 -11.07 -13.73 -1.28
N GLU A 553 -11.32 -14.93 -1.85
CA GLU A 553 -12.61 -15.26 -2.46
C GLU A 553 -13.68 -15.39 -1.36
N ALA A 554 -13.34 -16.05 -0.26
CA ALA A 554 -14.23 -16.13 0.91
C ALA A 554 -14.49 -14.75 1.56
N ALA A 555 -13.54 -13.82 1.46
CA ALA A 555 -13.74 -12.45 1.93
C ALA A 555 -14.72 -11.67 1.05
N LEU A 556 -14.72 -11.88 -0.27
CA LEU A 556 -15.70 -11.29 -1.20
C LEU A 556 -17.10 -11.88 -0.98
N ASP A 557 -17.21 -13.21 -0.87
CA ASP A 557 -18.49 -13.87 -0.56
C ASP A 557 -19.05 -13.37 0.77
N PHE A 558 -18.18 -13.20 1.78
CA PHE A 558 -18.57 -12.62 3.06
C PHE A 558 -19.10 -11.18 2.92
N LEU A 559 -18.43 -10.35 2.14
CA LEU A 559 -18.86 -8.96 1.88
C LEU A 559 -20.24 -8.91 1.24
N ASP A 560 -20.47 -9.74 0.21
CA ASP A 560 -21.74 -9.80 -0.51
C ASP A 560 -22.86 -10.28 0.39
N ASP A 561 -22.65 -11.37 1.15
CA ASP A 561 -23.65 -11.94 2.04
C ASP A 561 -24.00 -11.01 3.20
N VAL A 562 -23.01 -10.33 3.79
CA VAL A 562 -23.25 -9.33 4.83
C VAL A 562 -23.98 -8.11 4.26
N SER A 563 -23.66 -7.66 3.06
CA SER A 563 -24.40 -6.56 2.41
C SER A 563 -25.86 -6.91 2.19
N ILE A 564 -26.14 -8.14 1.72
CA ILE A 564 -27.51 -8.66 1.56
C ILE A 564 -28.21 -8.75 2.93
N LEU A 565 -27.51 -9.18 3.97
CA LEU A 565 -28.03 -9.24 5.33
C LEU A 565 -28.48 -7.86 5.82
N MET A 566 -27.63 -6.83 5.64
CA MET A 566 -27.94 -5.45 6.05
C MET A 566 -29.15 -4.90 5.29
N ASP A 567 -29.26 -5.16 4.00
CA ASP A 567 -30.41 -4.78 3.17
C ASP A 567 -31.71 -5.44 3.70
N ASN A 568 -31.66 -6.71 4.11
CA ASN A 568 -32.81 -7.42 4.68
C ASN A 568 -33.28 -6.78 6.00
N TYR A 569 -32.36 -6.27 6.81
CA TYR A 569 -32.69 -5.54 8.04
C TYR A 569 -33.03 -4.07 7.80
N GLN A 570 -32.92 -3.59 6.58
CA GLN A 570 -33.12 -2.18 6.19
C GLN A 570 -32.28 -1.23 7.05
N VAL A 571 -31.00 -1.55 7.21
CA VAL A 571 -30.01 -0.72 7.89
C VAL A 571 -28.90 -0.33 6.92
N GLU A 572 -28.44 0.90 7.00
CA GLU A 572 -27.23 1.34 6.30
C GLU A 572 -26.02 0.75 7.02
N SER A 573 -25.00 0.38 6.27
CA SER A 573 -23.78 -0.20 6.82
C SER A 573 -22.56 0.13 5.98
N ASP A 574 -21.41 0.32 6.65
CA ASP A 574 -20.11 0.37 6.00
C ASP A 574 -19.31 -0.88 6.42
N ILE A 575 -18.73 -1.55 5.46
CA ILE A 575 -17.92 -2.75 5.70
C ILE A 575 -16.48 -2.43 5.30
N GLY A 576 -15.54 -2.64 6.22
CA GLY A 576 -14.12 -2.38 6.03
C GLY A 576 -13.25 -3.49 6.60
N GLY A 577 -11.95 -3.35 6.40
CA GLY A 577 -10.94 -4.32 6.78
C GLY A 577 -9.99 -4.62 5.62
N GLU A 578 -8.73 -4.83 5.92
CA GLU A 578 -7.67 -4.86 4.90
C GLU A 578 -7.91 -5.90 3.81
N LEU A 579 -8.32 -7.11 4.18
CA LEU A 579 -8.56 -8.18 3.20
C LEU A 579 -9.82 -7.92 2.37
N VAL A 580 -10.92 -7.54 3.01
CA VAL A 580 -12.21 -7.31 2.34
C VAL A 580 -12.11 -6.13 1.38
N VAL A 581 -11.54 -5.01 1.83
CA VAL A 581 -11.32 -3.83 0.99
C VAL A 581 -10.31 -4.13 -0.11
N GLY A 582 -9.20 -4.83 0.21
CA GLY A 582 -8.20 -5.24 -0.77
C GLY A 582 -8.78 -6.17 -1.85
N ALA A 583 -9.61 -7.13 -1.48
CA ALA A 583 -10.30 -8.04 -2.40
C ALA A 583 -11.31 -7.30 -3.29
N SER A 584 -12.14 -6.44 -2.71
CA SER A 584 -13.10 -5.60 -3.44
C SER A 584 -12.40 -4.67 -4.45
N LEU A 585 -11.30 -4.03 -4.05
CA LEU A 585 -10.51 -3.20 -4.94
C LEU A 585 -9.85 -3.98 -6.08
N ALA A 586 -9.37 -5.19 -5.80
CA ALA A 586 -8.81 -6.06 -6.83
C ALA A 586 -9.87 -6.44 -7.86
N GLU A 587 -11.07 -6.79 -7.42
CA GLU A 587 -12.21 -7.07 -8.30
C GLU A 587 -12.63 -5.84 -9.11
N GLU A 588 -12.76 -4.68 -8.48
CA GLU A 588 -13.09 -3.43 -9.18
C GLU A 588 -12.00 -3.04 -10.18
N PHE A 589 -10.73 -3.20 -9.81
CA PHE A 589 -9.62 -2.96 -10.72
C PHE A 589 -9.65 -3.92 -11.91
N ASP A 590 -9.91 -5.21 -11.71
CA ASP A 590 -10.02 -6.17 -12.80
C ASP A 590 -11.14 -5.80 -13.79
N LYS A 591 -12.30 -5.37 -13.28
CA LYS A 591 -13.43 -4.90 -14.10
C LYS A 591 -13.10 -3.61 -14.86
N THR A 592 -12.33 -2.70 -14.28
CA THR A 592 -12.11 -1.34 -14.82
C THR A 592 -10.82 -1.19 -15.62
N ARG A 593 -9.78 -2.01 -15.40
CA ARG A 593 -8.44 -1.88 -16.00
C ARG A 593 -8.44 -1.82 -17.53
N VAL A 594 -9.23 -2.68 -18.16
CA VAL A 594 -9.36 -2.69 -19.64
C VAL A 594 -10.01 -1.40 -20.12
N LEU A 595 -11.05 -0.94 -19.43
CA LEU A 595 -11.71 0.34 -19.74
C LEU A 595 -10.74 1.51 -19.57
N GLN A 596 -9.89 1.51 -18.54
CA GLN A 596 -8.87 2.54 -18.31
C GLN A 596 -7.86 2.59 -19.47
N ILE A 597 -7.39 1.44 -19.96
CA ILE A 597 -6.49 1.38 -21.13
C ILE A 597 -7.15 2.01 -22.36
N PHE A 598 -8.41 1.66 -22.66
CA PHE A 598 -9.13 2.25 -23.78
C PHE A 598 -9.41 3.74 -23.59
N ALA A 599 -9.80 4.15 -22.39
CA ALA A 599 -10.04 5.55 -22.08
C ALA A 599 -8.77 6.39 -22.24
N ALA A 600 -7.60 5.89 -21.77
CA ALA A 600 -6.31 6.53 -21.98
C ALA A 600 -5.99 6.70 -23.47
N GLY A 601 -6.21 5.65 -24.25
CA GLY A 601 -6.04 5.70 -25.72
C GLY A 601 -6.96 6.72 -26.38
N ILE A 602 -8.21 6.84 -25.96
CA ILE A 602 -9.18 7.83 -26.43
C ILE A 602 -8.73 9.25 -26.07
N CYS A 603 -8.29 9.48 -24.84
CA CYS A 603 -7.74 10.79 -24.42
C CYS A 603 -6.51 11.16 -25.26
N VAL A 604 -5.59 10.24 -25.47
CA VAL A 604 -4.42 10.42 -26.34
C VAL A 604 -4.84 10.72 -27.78
N PHE A 605 -5.91 10.07 -28.30
CA PHE A 605 -6.45 10.38 -29.62
C PHE A 605 -6.89 11.84 -29.72
N PHE A 606 -7.73 12.30 -28.82
CA PHE A 606 -8.24 13.69 -28.87
C PHE A 606 -7.12 14.70 -28.74
N VAL A 607 -6.21 14.52 -27.78
CA VAL A 607 -5.06 15.42 -27.59
C VAL A 607 -4.19 15.45 -28.85
N SER A 608 -3.85 14.29 -29.38
CA SER A 608 -3.04 14.18 -30.61
C SER A 608 -3.75 14.81 -31.81
N TYR A 609 -5.07 14.65 -31.92
CA TYR A 609 -5.87 15.27 -32.98
C TYR A 609 -5.87 16.80 -32.91
N PHE A 610 -6.06 17.35 -31.70
CA PHE A 610 -6.06 18.82 -31.51
C PHE A 610 -4.71 19.45 -31.85
N VAL A 611 -3.60 18.76 -31.54
CA VAL A 611 -2.25 19.29 -31.80
C VAL A 611 -1.83 19.06 -33.24
N THR A 612 -2.01 17.83 -33.78
CA THR A 612 -1.55 17.45 -35.13
C THR A 612 -2.52 17.85 -36.22
N LYS A 613 -3.78 18.12 -35.88
CA LYS A 613 -4.91 18.39 -36.80
C LYS A 613 -5.10 17.33 -37.89
N SER A 614 -4.61 16.11 -37.62
CA SER A 614 -4.67 14.97 -38.53
C SER A 614 -5.28 13.75 -37.86
N PRO A 615 -6.50 13.33 -38.23
CA PRO A 615 -7.18 12.20 -37.59
C PRO A 615 -6.41 10.90 -37.80
N THR A 616 -5.77 10.72 -38.98
CA THR A 616 -5.00 9.51 -39.27
C THR A 616 -3.78 9.34 -38.38
N ARG A 617 -3.07 10.46 -38.07
CA ARG A 617 -1.92 10.45 -37.15
C ARG A 617 -2.38 10.20 -35.72
N ALA A 618 -3.40 10.93 -35.28
CA ALA A 618 -3.98 10.75 -33.96
C ALA A 618 -4.41 9.29 -33.73
N MET A 619 -5.06 8.68 -34.74
CA MET A 619 -5.48 7.27 -34.66
C MET A 619 -4.30 6.31 -34.56
N ARG A 620 -3.22 6.54 -35.30
CA ARG A 620 -2.01 5.70 -35.22
C ARG A 620 -1.32 5.80 -33.86
N ILE A 621 -1.23 7.01 -33.31
CA ILE A 621 -0.68 7.23 -31.97
C ILE A 621 -1.55 6.49 -30.93
N SER A 622 -2.87 6.70 -30.97
CA SER A 622 -3.82 6.10 -30.05
C SER A 622 -3.81 4.56 -30.09
N ILE A 623 -3.90 3.97 -31.28
CA ILE A 623 -3.88 2.49 -31.44
C ILE A 623 -2.57 1.92 -30.92
N GLY A 624 -1.44 2.55 -31.24
CA GLY A 624 -0.14 2.11 -30.75
C GLY A 624 -0.03 2.21 -29.23
N THR A 625 -0.56 3.28 -28.64
CA THR A 625 -0.59 3.46 -27.18
C THR A 625 -1.45 2.40 -26.50
N ILE A 626 -2.65 2.11 -27.02
CA ILE A 626 -3.52 1.04 -26.52
C ILE A 626 -2.83 -0.33 -26.63
N ALA A 627 -2.20 -0.61 -27.77
CA ALA A 627 -1.52 -1.88 -27.97
C ALA A 627 -0.34 -2.09 -27.00
N VAL A 628 0.44 -1.05 -26.72
CA VAL A 628 1.52 -1.12 -25.72
C VAL A 628 0.92 -1.28 -24.30
N GLY A 629 -0.09 -0.49 -23.94
CA GLY A 629 -0.74 -0.61 -22.64
C GLY A 629 -1.31 -2.00 -22.38
N ALA A 630 -2.04 -2.55 -23.34
CA ALA A 630 -2.59 -3.90 -23.25
C ALA A 630 -1.49 -4.99 -23.20
N ALA A 631 -0.38 -4.81 -23.91
CA ALA A 631 0.75 -5.74 -23.84
C ALA A 631 1.48 -5.66 -22.49
N VAL A 632 1.66 -4.45 -21.94
CA VAL A 632 2.29 -4.25 -20.60
C VAL A 632 1.41 -4.87 -19.52
N ASP A 633 0.09 -4.68 -19.57
CA ASP A 633 -0.87 -5.36 -18.69
C ASP A 633 -0.77 -6.88 -18.80
N GLY A 634 -0.61 -7.39 -20.04
CA GLY A 634 -0.36 -8.82 -20.27
C GLY A 634 0.98 -9.30 -19.71
N PHE A 635 2.05 -8.51 -19.85
CA PHE A 635 3.35 -8.85 -19.26
C PHE A 635 3.31 -8.82 -17.73
N ALA A 636 2.51 -7.96 -17.10
CA ALA A 636 2.36 -7.95 -15.65
C ALA A 636 1.96 -9.32 -15.10
N SER A 637 1.01 -10.01 -15.75
CA SER A 637 0.60 -11.36 -15.34
C SER A 637 1.54 -12.50 -15.78
N LEU A 638 2.54 -12.22 -16.62
CA LEU A 638 3.52 -13.23 -17.08
C LEU A 638 4.85 -13.17 -16.32
N ILE A 639 5.20 -11.99 -15.79
CA ILE A 639 6.47 -11.75 -15.08
C ILE A 639 6.28 -11.91 -13.56
N GLY A 640 5.10 -11.64 -13.06
CA GLY A 640 4.73 -11.69 -11.67
C GLY A 640 3.21 -11.64 -11.56
N GLU A 641 2.73 -10.89 -10.62
CA GLU A 641 1.33 -10.80 -10.28
C GLU A 641 0.75 -9.47 -10.78
N ARG A 642 -0.34 -9.56 -11.50
CA ARG A 642 -1.09 -8.37 -11.89
C ARG A 642 -1.87 -7.88 -10.67
N GLY A 643 -1.51 -6.75 -10.11
CA GLY A 643 -2.12 -6.24 -8.89
C GLY A 643 -1.94 -4.74 -8.70
N VAL A 644 -2.18 -4.30 -7.48
CA VAL A 644 -2.04 -2.89 -7.06
C VAL A 644 -0.62 -2.37 -7.32
N SER A 645 0.40 -3.19 -7.11
CA SER A 645 1.81 -2.85 -7.29
C SER A 645 2.19 -2.59 -8.74
N THR A 646 1.57 -3.28 -9.70
CA THR A 646 1.87 -3.20 -11.14
C THR A 646 0.96 -2.27 -11.92
N ALA A 647 -0.22 -1.94 -11.38
CA ALA A 647 -1.21 -1.09 -12.03
C ALA A 647 -0.68 0.27 -12.50
N PRO A 648 0.16 1.00 -11.74
CA PRO A 648 0.73 2.26 -12.18
C PRO A 648 1.60 2.13 -13.44
N ALA A 649 2.33 1.02 -13.58
CA ALA A 649 3.25 0.81 -14.69
C ALA A 649 2.54 0.74 -16.06
N VAL A 650 1.30 0.27 -16.09
CA VAL A 650 0.51 0.15 -17.33
C VAL A 650 0.20 1.53 -17.92
N LEU A 651 -0.40 2.44 -17.12
CA LEU A 651 -0.78 3.78 -17.57
C LEU A 651 0.45 4.68 -17.80
N LEU A 652 1.50 4.55 -16.98
CA LEU A 652 2.78 5.20 -17.21
C LEU A 652 3.44 4.70 -18.50
N GLY A 653 3.40 3.39 -18.74
CA GLY A 653 3.89 2.78 -19.99
C GLY A 653 3.13 3.29 -21.23
N MET A 654 1.82 3.51 -21.10
CA MET A 654 1.02 4.16 -22.14
C MET A 654 1.46 5.61 -22.37
N GLY A 655 1.81 6.35 -21.30
CA GLY A 655 2.37 7.70 -21.41
C GLY A 655 3.65 7.71 -22.24
N PHE A 656 4.60 6.80 -21.95
CA PHE A 656 5.82 6.65 -22.75
C PHE A 656 5.52 6.24 -24.20
N ALA A 657 4.58 5.31 -24.42
CA ALA A 657 4.19 4.92 -25.76
C ALA A 657 3.63 6.10 -26.56
N ALA A 658 2.74 6.90 -25.96
CA ALA A 658 2.19 8.09 -26.57
C ALA A 658 3.28 9.12 -26.94
N ASP A 659 4.27 9.28 -26.08
CA ASP A 659 5.43 10.17 -26.30
C ASP A 659 6.25 9.70 -27.51
N TYR A 660 6.79 8.46 -27.51
CA TYR A 660 7.61 7.97 -28.61
C TYR A 660 6.85 7.89 -29.95
N LEU A 661 5.55 7.51 -29.93
CA LEU A 661 4.72 7.49 -31.13
C LEU A 661 4.43 8.90 -31.66
N SER A 662 4.27 9.88 -30.79
CA SER A 662 4.11 11.30 -31.16
C SER A 662 5.38 11.81 -31.85
N HIS A 663 6.55 11.41 -31.36
CA HIS A 663 7.84 11.71 -32.00
C HIS A 663 7.94 11.13 -33.42
N ALA A 664 7.44 9.91 -33.64
CA ALA A 664 7.47 9.26 -34.95
C ALA A 664 6.44 9.83 -35.94
N SER A 665 5.30 10.34 -35.43
CA SER A 665 4.14 10.75 -36.22
C SER A 665 4.01 12.27 -36.40
N ALA A 666 5.07 13.04 -36.22
CA ALA A 666 5.04 14.51 -36.23
C ALA A 666 4.90 15.15 -37.65
N GLY A 667 4.80 14.37 -38.68
CA GLY A 667 4.50 14.85 -40.06
C GLY A 667 5.66 15.39 -40.87
N HIS A 668 6.86 15.24 -40.41
CA HIS A 668 8.08 15.60 -41.12
C HIS A 668 8.84 14.34 -41.57
N LYS A 669 9.56 14.42 -42.68
CA LYS A 669 10.45 13.33 -43.14
C LYS A 669 11.51 13.08 -42.06
N GLU A 670 11.44 11.94 -41.39
CA GLU A 670 12.37 11.60 -40.31
C GLU A 670 13.76 11.28 -40.88
N THR A 671 14.76 11.88 -40.27
CA THR A 671 16.17 11.65 -40.60
C THR A 671 16.77 10.59 -39.68
N LYS A 672 17.94 10.05 -40.08
CA LYS A 672 18.69 9.14 -39.19
C LYS A 672 19.14 9.81 -37.90
N SER A 673 19.28 11.15 -37.91
CA SER A 673 19.60 11.94 -36.72
C SER A 673 18.42 11.95 -35.74
N ASP A 674 17.19 12.08 -36.24
CA ASP A 674 15.98 12.08 -35.39
C ASP A 674 15.77 10.70 -34.76
N ASN A 675 15.96 9.62 -35.58
CA ASN A 675 15.90 8.27 -35.04
C ASN A 675 16.99 7.99 -33.99
N PHE A 676 18.20 8.54 -34.18
CA PHE A 676 19.28 8.43 -33.21
C PHE A 676 18.95 9.18 -31.89
N ALA A 677 18.31 10.36 -31.97
CA ALA A 677 17.88 11.08 -30.79
C ALA A 677 16.81 10.28 -30.01
N ARG A 678 15.81 9.70 -30.69
CA ARG A 678 14.76 8.86 -30.07
C ARG A 678 15.33 7.61 -29.40
N TRP A 679 16.21 6.87 -30.08
CA TRP A 679 16.85 5.70 -29.49
C TRP A 679 17.80 6.07 -28.35
N GLY A 680 18.46 7.21 -28.42
CA GLY A 680 19.29 7.71 -27.35
C GLY A 680 18.49 7.99 -26.06
N ALA A 681 17.36 8.66 -26.21
CA ALA A 681 16.41 8.88 -25.11
C ALA A 681 15.87 7.55 -24.53
N ALA A 682 15.43 6.63 -25.42
CA ALA A 682 14.94 5.33 -24.99
C ALA A 682 15.97 4.48 -24.23
N ILE A 683 17.23 4.44 -24.72
CA ILE A 683 18.31 3.68 -24.07
C ILE A 683 18.61 4.23 -22.66
N THR A 684 18.62 5.55 -22.48
CA THR A 684 18.85 6.14 -21.16
C THR A 684 17.72 5.76 -20.19
N SER A 685 16.48 5.87 -20.62
CA SER A 685 15.30 5.52 -19.78
C SER A 685 15.25 4.03 -19.48
N VAL A 686 15.46 3.15 -20.48
CA VAL A 686 15.52 1.69 -20.29
C VAL A 686 16.63 1.30 -19.32
N SER A 687 17.83 1.90 -19.46
CA SER A 687 18.95 1.58 -18.56
C SER A 687 18.66 1.94 -17.12
N LEU A 688 17.92 3.00 -16.89
CA LEU A 688 17.51 3.43 -15.55
C LEU A 688 16.47 2.46 -14.97
N PHE A 689 15.48 2.05 -15.78
CA PHE A 689 14.49 1.09 -15.30
C PHE A 689 15.05 -0.32 -15.13
N ILE A 690 16.06 -0.73 -15.92
CA ILE A 690 16.78 -1.97 -15.67
C ILE A 690 17.48 -1.95 -14.29
N LEU A 691 17.98 -0.81 -13.84
CA LEU A 691 18.53 -0.73 -12.49
C LEU A 691 17.49 -0.96 -11.40
N LEU A 692 16.27 -0.46 -11.60
CA LEU A 692 15.15 -0.74 -10.69
C LEU A 692 14.80 -2.23 -10.64
N THR A 693 15.12 -3.02 -11.68
CA THR A 693 14.88 -4.48 -11.63
C THR A 693 15.74 -5.21 -10.59
N PHE A 694 16.77 -4.57 -10.07
CA PHE A 694 17.62 -5.09 -9.01
C PHE A 694 17.19 -4.62 -7.63
N ALA A 695 16.08 -3.90 -7.51
CA ALA A 695 15.50 -3.52 -6.23
C ALA A 695 15.08 -4.78 -5.45
N GLU A 696 15.31 -4.76 -4.14
CA GLU A 696 14.81 -5.79 -3.24
C GLU A 696 13.32 -5.59 -2.97
N PHE A 697 12.85 -4.34 -3.00
CA PHE A 697 11.44 -3.96 -2.86
C PHE A 697 10.65 -4.37 -4.11
N PRO A 698 9.74 -5.39 -4.02
CA PRO A 698 9.07 -5.98 -5.18
C PRO A 698 8.28 -4.98 -6.03
N PRO A 699 7.50 -4.01 -5.48
CA PRO A 699 6.79 -3.04 -6.31
C PRO A 699 7.72 -2.18 -7.17
N ALA A 700 8.90 -1.81 -6.67
CA ALA A 700 9.89 -1.08 -7.47
C ALA A 700 10.50 -1.96 -8.55
N ARG A 701 10.85 -3.20 -8.22
CA ARG A 701 11.39 -4.21 -9.14
C ARG A 701 10.43 -4.49 -10.29
N GLN A 702 9.19 -4.82 -10.00
CA GLN A 702 8.16 -5.12 -11.00
C GLN A 702 7.84 -3.91 -11.87
N THR A 703 7.68 -2.73 -11.27
CA THR A 703 7.48 -1.47 -12.02
C THR A 703 8.66 -1.20 -12.94
N GLY A 704 9.90 -1.38 -12.48
CA GLY A 704 11.10 -1.24 -13.29
C GLY A 704 11.11 -2.16 -14.49
N GLN A 705 10.78 -3.45 -14.32
CA GLN A 705 10.67 -4.44 -15.39
C GLN A 705 9.64 -4.04 -16.43
N LEU A 706 8.43 -3.71 -15.98
CA LEU A 706 7.32 -3.36 -16.87
C LEU A 706 7.58 -2.06 -17.65
N LEU A 707 8.16 -1.05 -17.01
CA LEU A 707 8.51 0.20 -17.69
C LEU A 707 9.66 0.03 -18.67
N ALA A 708 10.68 -0.77 -18.35
CA ALA A 708 11.75 -1.10 -19.30
C ALA A 708 11.19 -1.80 -20.55
N ILE A 709 10.31 -2.78 -20.37
CA ILE A 709 9.60 -3.47 -21.45
C ILE A 709 8.75 -2.48 -22.25
N SER A 710 7.96 -1.65 -21.56
CA SER A 710 7.08 -0.66 -22.20
C SER A 710 7.85 0.30 -23.12
N ILE A 711 8.98 0.85 -22.67
CA ILE A 711 9.79 1.76 -23.47
C ILE A 711 10.42 1.04 -24.66
N LEU A 712 10.93 -0.18 -24.48
CA LEU A 712 11.46 -0.97 -25.59
C LEU A 712 10.40 -1.23 -26.66
N LEU A 713 9.21 -1.66 -26.26
CA LEU A 713 8.08 -1.87 -27.15
C LEU A 713 7.67 -0.57 -27.84
N SER A 714 7.63 0.53 -27.11
CA SER A 714 7.24 1.85 -27.59
C SER A 714 8.20 2.38 -28.65
N VAL A 715 9.53 2.28 -28.45
CA VAL A 715 10.51 2.76 -29.41
C VAL A 715 10.60 1.88 -30.65
N ILE A 716 10.42 0.56 -30.53
CA ILE A 716 10.33 -0.35 -31.63
C ILE A 716 9.10 -0.04 -32.48
N LEU A 717 7.94 0.12 -31.83
CA LEU A 717 6.68 0.45 -32.48
C LEU A 717 6.75 1.83 -33.15
N ALA A 718 7.32 2.84 -32.50
CA ALA A 718 7.53 4.18 -33.06
C ALA A 718 8.45 4.15 -34.29
N THR A 719 9.52 3.35 -34.24
CA THR A 719 10.44 3.20 -35.37
C THR A 719 9.75 2.52 -36.56
N SER A 720 8.89 1.52 -36.31
CA SER A 720 8.09 0.89 -37.35
C SER A 720 7.04 1.83 -37.96
N LEU A 721 6.45 2.72 -37.13
CA LEU A 721 5.49 3.72 -37.59
C LEU A 721 6.14 4.80 -38.44
N SER A 722 7.34 5.27 -38.12
CA SER A 722 8.04 6.27 -38.94
C SER A 722 8.30 5.78 -40.34
N ASN A 723 8.58 4.49 -40.53
CA ASN A 723 8.75 3.87 -41.85
C ASN A 723 7.46 3.87 -42.70
N VAL A 724 6.28 3.72 -42.07
CA VAL A 724 4.97 3.78 -42.75
C VAL A 724 4.65 5.21 -43.19
N GLU A 725 4.95 6.20 -42.39
CA GLU A 725 4.71 7.60 -42.72
C GLU A 725 5.59 8.11 -43.88
N LEU A 726 6.85 7.70 -43.92
CA LEU A 726 7.74 8.00 -45.05
C LEU A 726 7.19 7.50 -46.37
N ASN A 727 6.62 6.31 -46.42
CA ASN A 727 6.01 5.74 -47.63
C ASN A 727 4.77 6.54 -48.09
N SER A 728 3.95 7.00 -47.13
CA SER A 728 2.75 7.77 -47.45
C SER A 728 3.06 9.18 -47.98
N LEU A 729 4.19 9.75 -47.62
CA LEU A 729 4.65 11.07 -48.07
C LEU A 729 5.32 10.98 -49.45
N SER A 730 6.06 9.89 -49.75
CA SER A 730 6.68 9.69 -51.09
C SER A 730 5.63 9.47 -52.19
N ASN A 731 4.54 8.73 -51.91
CA ASN A 731 3.46 8.52 -52.84
C ASN A 731 2.65 9.80 -53.15
N LYS A 732 2.61 10.77 -52.23
CA LYS A 732 1.97 12.08 -52.47
C LYS A 732 2.81 13.07 -53.25
N GLU A 733 4.14 12.85 -53.33
CA GLU A 733 5.03 13.66 -54.19
C GLU A 733 5.12 13.12 -55.63
N GLU A 734 4.67 11.84 -55.88
CA GLU A 734 4.58 11.23 -57.18
C GLU A 734 3.21 11.42 -57.87
N GLU A 735 2.15 11.79 -57.10
CA GLU A 735 0.86 12.24 -57.63
C GLU A 735 0.85 13.77 -57.84
#